data_04a56cb1074ad349b4cc9b3ac2870a8c
#
_entry.id   04a56cb1074ad349b4cc9b3ac2870a8c
#
_cell.length_a   1.000
_cell.length_b   1.000
_cell.length_c   1.000
_cell.angle_alpha   90.00
_cell.angle_beta   90.00
_cell.angle_gamma   90.00
#
_symmetry.space_group_name_H-M   'P 1'
#
loop_
_entity.id
_entity.type
_entity.pdbx_description
1 polymer ?
#
loop_
_entity_poly.entity_id
_entity_poly.type
_entity_poly.pdbx_seq_one_letter_code
_entity_poly.pdbx_strand_id
1 'polypeptide(L)'
;MVDYDIIIKGGTIVDGTRTPRYISDIAIKDGKIARIGGLKGKTAERVLDATDHIVAPGFVDLHTHYDAQIFWDPYCTLSGWHGVTSVALGNCGFGFAPSRVEDRDRAMLSMTRNEAIPYDAMKAGMPWDWVTFPDFIDSLIRTPKGVNCLTYVPLTPLYAWVMGWEEAKKRRPTEAELQEMCRLIHEAMDAGACGWSAQVLGAKSIQRDYDGTPMITDLLSEHEVLTFAKILADRDEGFIELAYQETGEEGRPLAEVTKQFFEKVAAVAKRPVLYQAVAPNSVHPEQHRERIKWLESCTARGLPVYGQGATRRGGFEMTFEDWNLFDDTDAWRDVTLGTKAERKAKMQDPDMRRRLKAEWDAGIRPTTVVPGSVGSLIVQTKNVKIDIGAEAEFPTLPARVEVGGASYFLIKTRDGYRLLSNVCPHQGGTVEDDGTQFVCPNHGYQYDKDGGKCLNADGLRMKSFVVNLKEGRLIALVPVENANHAAPAGQTVQQIADAQGKHVIDAVLDMVVEDDLATEFIAETQGREAAQYTTEVLDSNVIVAGVSDGGAHVKFLTAGIYPTDMLIWLVRDQKTVTLEDAHYKLSYLPAHLGGFKDRGAIKEQAPADIVVYDLAKLEILPSEVAEDLPGGEWRRIQKSKGYDWILVNGEITFENGEPTGALPGKFLRNGRG
;
A
#
# COMPACT_ATOMS: atom_id res chain seq x y z
N MET A 1 16.13 -38.77 14.30
CA MET A 1 15.09 -37.81 13.87
C MET A 1 15.22 -36.60 14.74
N VAL A 2 15.17 -35.42 14.17
CA VAL A 2 15.12 -34.15 14.93
C VAL A 2 13.75 -34.01 15.58
N ASP A 3 13.67 -33.28 16.70
CA ASP A 3 12.41 -33.07 17.42
C ASP A 3 11.48 -32.11 16.67
N TYR A 4 12.04 -31.04 16.05
CA TYR A 4 11.31 -29.92 15.46
C TYR A 4 11.88 -29.53 14.09
N ASP A 5 11.11 -28.79 13.31
CA ASP A 5 11.56 -28.27 12.03
C ASP A 5 12.42 -27.03 12.26
N ILE A 6 11.95 -26.09 13.09
CA ILE A 6 12.68 -24.86 13.44
C ILE A 6 12.63 -24.64 14.95
N ILE A 7 13.74 -24.19 15.53
CA ILE A 7 13.79 -23.60 16.88
C ILE A 7 14.29 -22.17 16.77
N ILE A 8 13.51 -21.21 17.25
CA ILE A 8 13.89 -19.81 17.45
C ILE A 8 14.35 -19.67 18.89
N LYS A 9 15.63 -19.29 19.12
CA LYS A 9 16.25 -19.27 20.45
C LYS A 9 16.47 -17.88 20.99
N GLY A 10 16.21 -17.71 22.29
CA GLY A 10 16.65 -16.56 23.09
C GLY A 10 15.97 -15.24 22.74
N GLY A 11 14.91 -15.26 21.93
CA GLY A 11 14.23 -14.05 21.48
C GLY A 11 13.35 -13.42 22.56
N THR A 12 13.19 -12.11 22.48
CA THR A 12 12.20 -11.35 23.26
C THR A 12 10.85 -11.51 22.60
N ILE A 13 9.97 -12.31 23.20
CA ILE A 13 8.64 -12.59 22.67
C ILE A 13 7.69 -11.43 23.02
N VAL A 14 7.07 -10.87 21.98
CA VAL A 14 5.90 -9.98 22.06
C VAL A 14 4.73 -10.73 21.45
N ASP A 15 3.85 -11.27 22.29
CA ASP A 15 2.86 -12.27 21.85
C ASP A 15 1.67 -11.72 21.07
N GLY A 16 1.56 -10.40 20.92
CA GLY A 16 0.48 -9.71 20.23
C GLY A 16 -0.73 -9.39 21.10
N THR A 17 -0.84 -9.95 22.31
CA THR A 17 -2.04 -9.81 23.17
C THR A 17 -1.93 -8.68 24.21
N ARG A 18 -0.90 -7.84 24.15
CA ARG A 18 -0.53 -6.85 25.16
C ARG A 18 -0.01 -7.44 26.47
N THR A 19 0.27 -8.75 26.52
CA THR A 19 1.02 -9.34 27.62
C THR A 19 2.44 -8.75 27.64
N PRO A 20 3.00 -8.40 28.83
CA PRO A 20 4.38 -7.93 28.90
C PRO A 20 5.36 -8.91 28.24
N ARG A 21 6.27 -8.38 27.44
CA ARG A 21 7.27 -9.17 26.71
C ARG A 21 8.15 -10.01 27.66
N TYR A 22 8.60 -11.16 27.19
CA TYR A 22 9.44 -12.07 27.94
C TYR A 22 10.44 -12.80 27.03
N ILE A 23 11.55 -13.26 27.57
CA ILE A 23 12.56 -14.02 26.82
C ILE A 23 12.20 -15.51 26.86
N SER A 24 12.12 -16.15 25.70
CA SER A 24 11.91 -17.60 25.59
C SER A 24 12.36 -18.14 24.23
N ASP A 25 12.37 -19.47 24.12
CA ASP A 25 12.54 -20.19 22.87
C ASP A 25 11.17 -20.57 22.29
N ILE A 26 11.07 -20.67 20.96
CA ILE A 26 9.90 -21.17 20.25
C ILE A 26 10.30 -22.36 19.39
N ALA A 27 9.58 -23.48 19.48
CA ALA A 27 9.73 -24.62 18.59
C ALA A 27 8.57 -24.70 17.60
N ILE A 28 8.90 -24.89 16.33
CA ILE A 28 7.94 -25.00 15.21
C ILE A 28 8.00 -26.43 14.68
N LYS A 29 6.83 -27.03 14.48
CA LYS A 29 6.64 -28.35 13.90
C LYS A 29 5.40 -28.37 13.02
N ASP A 30 5.52 -28.94 11.82
CA ASP A 30 4.41 -29.08 10.86
C ASP A 30 3.66 -27.75 10.63
N GLY A 31 4.39 -26.65 10.49
CA GLY A 31 3.85 -25.31 10.24
C GLY A 31 3.24 -24.59 11.45
N LYS A 32 3.30 -25.18 12.65
CA LYS A 32 2.69 -24.64 13.86
C LYS A 32 3.71 -24.39 14.97
N ILE A 33 3.40 -23.46 15.85
CA ILE A 33 4.09 -23.26 17.12
C ILE A 33 3.79 -24.47 18.00
N ALA A 34 4.71 -25.42 18.03
CA ALA A 34 4.54 -26.66 18.77
C ALA A 34 4.76 -26.47 20.27
N ARG A 35 5.69 -25.56 20.66
CA ARG A 35 6.01 -25.31 22.05
C ARG A 35 6.69 -23.95 22.25
N ILE A 36 6.40 -23.34 23.40
CA ILE A 36 7.07 -22.13 23.88
C ILE A 36 7.81 -22.46 25.19
N GLY A 37 9.12 -22.27 25.21
CA GLY A 37 9.98 -22.61 26.35
C GLY A 37 10.22 -24.11 26.56
N GLY A 38 11.08 -24.43 27.54
CA GLY A 38 11.36 -25.81 27.91
C GLY A 38 12.05 -26.65 26.83
N LEU A 39 12.90 -26.05 25.97
CA LEU A 39 13.53 -26.71 24.82
C LEU A 39 14.96 -27.22 25.10
N LYS A 40 15.38 -27.27 26.35
CA LYS A 40 16.73 -27.76 26.71
C LYS A 40 16.98 -29.19 26.19
N GLY A 41 18.02 -29.37 25.39
CA GLY A 41 18.39 -30.66 24.81
C GLY A 41 17.56 -31.08 23.60
N LYS A 42 16.63 -30.25 23.14
CA LYS A 42 15.85 -30.48 21.93
C LYS A 42 16.66 -30.12 20.68
N THR A 43 16.36 -30.80 19.57
CA THR A 43 17.01 -30.62 18.27
C THR A 43 16.02 -30.16 17.21
N ALA A 44 16.49 -29.41 16.23
CA ALA A 44 15.71 -28.99 15.07
C ALA A 44 16.53 -29.10 13.79
N GLU A 45 15.84 -29.13 12.65
CA GLU A 45 16.49 -29.08 11.33
C GLU A 45 17.20 -27.73 11.16
N ARG A 46 16.57 -26.65 11.64
CA ARG A 46 17.14 -25.31 11.65
C ARG A 46 16.99 -24.63 13.01
N VAL A 47 18.04 -23.96 13.45
CA VAL A 47 18.05 -23.16 14.68
C VAL A 47 18.33 -21.72 14.30
N LEU A 48 17.43 -20.81 14.69
CA LEU A 48 17.54 -19.37 14.49
C LEU A 48 17.92 -18.74 15.83
N ASP A 49 19.05 -18.08 15.90
CA ASP A 49 19.48 -17.34 17.09
C ASP A 49 18.83 -15.95 17.08
N ALA A 50 17.83 -15.78 17.92
CA ALA A 50 17.08 -14.53 18.08
C ALA A 50 17.51 -13.74 19.32
N THR A 51 18.72 -14.01 19.86
CA THR A 51 19.27 -13.22 20.97
C THR A 51 19.26 -11.73 20.60
N ASP A 52 18.75 -10.89 21.50
CA ASP A 52 18.56 -9.45 21.31
C ASP A 52 17.56 -9.04 20.21
N HIS A 53 16.80 -10.00 19.64
CA HIS A 53 15.76 -9.74 18.66
C HIS A 53 14.37 -9.80 19.28
N ILE A 54 13.43 -9.11 18.62
CA ILE A 54 12.00 -9.23 18.87
C ILE A 54 11.47 -10.42 18.05
N VAL A 55 10.67 -11.26 18.69
CA VAL A 55 9.93 -12.36 18.07
C VAL A 55 8.45 -12.09 18.29
N ALA A 56 7.71 -11.84 17.22
CA ALA A 56 6.32 -11.41 17.32
C ALA A 56 5.47 -12.06 16.22
N PRO A 57 4.12 -12.05 16.35
CA PRO A 57 3.26 -12.55 15.28
C PRO A 57 3.40 -11.69 14.03
N GLY A 58 3.33 -12.33 12.87
CA GLY A 58 3.29 -11.66 11.58
C GLY A 58 2.11 -10.70 11.46
N PHE A 59 2.29 -9.63 10.71
CA PHE A 59 1.28 -8.58 10.59
C PHE A 59 0.14 -9.01 9.67
N VAL A 60 -1.06 -8.48 9.96
CA VAL A 60 -2.29 -8.74 9.22
C VAL A 60 -2.80 -7.45 8.63
N ASP A 61 -2.93 -7.39 7.32
CA ASP A 61 -3.41 -6.23 6.59
C ASP A 61 -4.80 -6.52 5.99
N LEU A 62 -5.81 -5.83 6.50
CA LEU A 62 -7.20 -6.01 6.09
C LEU A 62 -7.62 -5.08 4.95
N HIS A 63 -6.70 -4.24 4.44
CA HIS A 63 -7.01 -3.31 3.35
C HIS A 63 -5.92 -3.29 2.30
N THR A 64 -6.04 -4.18 1.30
CA THR A 64 -5.11 -4.28 0.17
C THR A 64 -5.85 -4.51 -1.15
N HIS A 65 -5.16 -4.24 -2.26
CA HIS A 65 -5.62 -4.45 -3.64
C HIS A 65 -4.66 -5.36 -4.41
N TYR A 66 -4.14 -6.40 -3.73
CA TYR A 66 -3.28 -7.41 -4.35
C TYR A 66 -4.05 -8.40 -5.24
N ASP A 67 -5.32 -8.14 -5.56
CA ASP A 67 -6.21 -9.01 -6.35
C ASP A 67 -5.62 -9.44 -7.69
N ALA A 68 -4.85 -8.57 -8.33
CA ALA A 68 -4.10 -8.88 -9.54
C ALA A 68 -2.66 -9.29 -9.22
N GLN A 69 -1.96 -8.52 -8.38
CA GLN A 69 -0.54 -8.67 -8.13
C GLN A 69 -0.15 -10.02 -7.53
N ILE A 70 -1.01 -10.64 -6.72
CA ILE A 70 -0.75 -11.94 -6.09
C ILE A 70 -0.46 -13.07 -7.11
N PHE A 71 -0.89 -12.92 -8.37
CA PHE A 71 -0.66 -13.89 -9.43
C PHE A 71 0.73 -13.81 -10.06
N TRP A 72 1.43 -12.68 -9.94
CA TRP A 72 2.79 -12.51 -10.47
C TRP A 72 3.83 -12.13 -9.42
N ASP A 73 3.40 -11.66 -8.26
CA ASP A 73 4.24 -11.38 -7.11
C ASP A 73 3.72 -12.17 -5.89
N PRO A 74 4.18 -13.41 -5.71
CA PRO A 74 3.64 -14.31 -4.71
C PRO A 74 3.88 -13.85 -3.27
N TYR A 75 4.75 -12.87 -3.05
CA TYR A 75 5.06 -12.33 -1.73
C TYR A 75 4.29 -11.05 -1.41
N CYS A 76 3.46 -10.55 -2.34
CA CYS A 76 2.74 -9.28 -2.20
C CYS A 76 3.68 -8.15 -1.73
N THR A 77 4.79 -7.97 -2.41
CA THR A 77 5.72 -6.87 -2.13
C THR A 77 5.09 -5.55 -2.60
N LEU A 78 5.03 -4.55 -1.81
CA LEU A 78 5.76 -4.06 -0.62
C LEU A 78 5.51 -4.84 0.69
N SER A 79 4.25 -5.20 0.98
CA SER A 79 3.80 -5.64 2.30
C SER A 79 4.63 -6.80 2.87
N GLY A 80 5.00 -7.78 2.05
CA GLY A 80 5.83 -8.90 2.47
C GLY A 80 7.20 -8.50 3.03
N TRP A 81 7.87 -7.50 2.43
CA TRP A 81 9.15 -6.99 2.95
C TRP A 81 9.03 -6.32 4.32
N HIS A 82 7.83 -5.91 4.71
CA HIS A 82 7.56 -5.19 5.96
C HIS A 82 6.87 -6.05 7.02
N GLY A 83 6.95 -7.39 6.90
CA GLY A 83 6.49 -8.33 7.91
C GLY A 83 5.00 -8.68 7.83
N VAL A 84 4.29 -8.27 6.79
CA VAL A 84 2.91 -8.68 6.57
C VAL A 84 2.87 -10.14 6.11
N THR A 85 2.16 -10.97 6.83
CA THR A 85 2.01 -12.42 6.58
C THR A 85 0.62 -12.81 6.12
N SER A 86 -0.35 -11.91 6.24
CA SER A 86 -1.73 -12.14 5.79
C SER A 86 -2.34 -10.86 5.22
N VAL A 87 -2.97 -10.95 4.03
CA VAL A 87 -3.58 -9.83 3.30
C VAL A 87 -5.02 -10.11 2.94
N ALA A 88 -5.88 -9.08 3.00
CA ALA A 88 -7.26 -9.15 2.52
C ALA A 88 -7.39 -8.52 1.13
N LEU A 89 -7.97 -9.24 0.20
CA LEU A 89 -8.22 -8.86 -1.19
C LEU A 89 -9.66 -8.40 -1.39
N GLY A 90 -9.94 -7.68 -2.47
CA GLY A 90 -11.31 -7.27 -2.84
C GLY A 90 -11.83 -6.09 -2.03
N ASN A 91 -10.98 -5.20 -1.55
CA ASN A 91 -11.40 -4.03 -0.79
C ASN A 91 -12.15 -2.99 -1.65
N CYS A 92 -12.81 -2.05 -1.01
CA CYS A 92 -13.55 -0.94 -1.63
C CYS A 92 -14.65 -1.37 -2.64
N GLY A 93 -14.99 -2.65 -2.68
CA GLY A 93 -15.92 -3.20 -3.69
C GLY A 93 -15.30 -3.39 -5.06
N PHE A 94 -13.97 -3.38 -5.17
CA PHE A 94 -13.23 -3.54 -6.42
C PHE A 94 -12.59 -4.92 -6.51
N GLY A 95 -12.53 -5.46 -7.74
CA GLY A 95 -11.95 -6.79 -7.95
C GLY A 95 -12.30 -7.35 -9.33
N PHE A 96 -11.98 -8.63 -9.55
CA PHE A 96 -12.02 -9.28 -10.86
C PHE A 96 -12.97 -10.47 -10.94
N ALA A 97 -13.82 -10.69 -9.93
CA ALA A 97 -14.75 -11.82 -9.88
C ALA A 97 -16.08 -11.45 -9.20
N PRO A 98 -17.22 -11.97 -9.73
CA PRO A 98 -17.34 -12.75 -10.97
C PRO A 98 -17.08 -11.91 -12.22
N SER A 99 -16.61 -12.52 -13.32
CA SER A 99 -16.36 -11.80 -14.58
C SER A 99 -16.54 -12.71 -15.79
N ARG A 100 -17.39 -12.30 -16.75
CA ARG A 100 -17.50 -12.98 -18.03
C ARG A 100 -16.24 -12.72 -18.86
N VAL A 101 -15.95 -13.59 -19.81
CA VAL A 101 -14.77 -13.45 -20.68
C VAL A 101 -14.76 -12.12 -21.42
N GLU A 102 -15.92 -11.70 -21.91
CA GLU A 102 -16.12 -10.45 -22.62
C GLU A 102 -16.01 -9.18 -21.74
N ASP A 103 -16.16 -9.34 -20.41
CA ASP A 103 -16.09 -8.22 -19.45
C ASP A 103 -14.69 -7.99 -18.85
N ARG A 104 -13.73 -8.88 -19.11
CA ARG A 104 -12.39 -8.85 -18.49
C ARG A 104 -11.62 -7.57 -18.76
N ASP A 105 -11.60 -7.12 -20.03
CA ASP A 105 -10.96 -5.86 -20.39
C ASP A 105 -11.62 -4.68 -19.68
N ARG A 106 -12.95 -4.69 -19.55
CA ARG A 106 -13.71 -3.65 -18.85
C ARG A 106 -13.40 -3.64 -17.34
N ALA A 107 -13.27 -4.80 -16.73
CA ALA A 107 -12.90 -4.93 -15.32
C ALA A 107 -11.47 -4.39 -15.07
N MET A 108 -10.50 -4.71 -15.95
CA MET A 108 -9.14 -4.17 -15.84
C MET A 108 -9.12 -2.66 -16.04
N LEU A 109 -9.85 -2.11 -17.01
CA LEU A 109 -9.94 -0.66 -17.21
C LEU A 109 -10.49 0.05 -15.97
N SER A 110 -11.46 -0.52 -15.28
CA SER A 110 -11.99 0.03 -14.03
C SER A 110 -10.88 0.24 -12.99
N MET A 111 -9.96 -0.71 -12.85
CA MET A 111 -8.88 -0.65 -11.86
C MET A 111 -7.73 0.30 -12.24
N THR A 112 -7.66 0.74 -13.50
CA THR A 112 -6.56 1.62 -13.94
C THR A 112 -6.67 3.04 -13.38
N ARG A 113 -7.88 3.51 -13.08
CA ARG A 113 -8.10 4.86 -12.59
C ARG A 113 -8.32 4.91 -11.08
N ASN A 114 -9.21 4.09 -10.54
CA ASN A 114 -9.51 4.12 -9.11
C ASN A 114 -8.34 3.60 -8.26
N GLU A 115 -7.66 2.53 -8.71
CA GLU A 115 -6.54 1.90 -7.99
C GLU A 115 -5.17 2.12 -8.66
N ALA A 116 -5.15 2.77 -9.81
CA ALA A 116 -3.92 3.05 -10.56
C ALA A 116 -3.03 1.80 -10.78
N ILE A 117 -3.67 0.67 -11.08
CA ILE A 117 -2.97 -0.57 -11.46
C ILE A 117 -2.79 -0.56 -12.98
N PRO A 118 -1.56 -0.72 -13.51
CA PRO A 118 -1.34 -0.68 -14.95
C PRO A 118 -2.11 -1.76 -15.71
N TYR A 119 -2.84 -1.36 -16.76
CA TYR A 119 -3.65 -2.27 -17.58
C TYR A 119 -2.82 -3.41 -18.18
N ASP A 120 -1.64 -3.09 -18.76
CA ASP A 120 -0.79 -4.07 -19.40
C ASP A 120 -0.20 -5.07 -18.41
N ALA A 121 0.07 -4.64 -17.17
CA ALA A 121 0.48 -5.55 -16.10
C ALA A 121 -0.62 -6.55 -15.75
N MET A 122 -1.86 -6.10 -15.60
CA MET A 122 -3.01 -6.96 -15.32
C MET A 122 -3.27 -7.93 -16.48
N LYS A 123 -3.22 -7.43 -17.72
CA LYS A 123 -3.46 -8.23 -18.92
C LYS A 123 -2.43 -9.33 -19.13
N ALA A 124 -1.16 -9.04 -18.84
CA ALA A 124 -0.07 -10.00 -19.00
C ALA A 124 0.10 -10.93 -17.80
N GLY A 125 -0.23 -10.46 -16.59
CA GLY A 125 0.10 -11.15 -15.33
C GLY A 125 -1.01 -12.01 -14.75
N MET A 126 -2.28 -11.70 -15.02
CA MET A 126 -3.39 -12.50 -14.48
C MET A 126 -3.70 -13.72 -15.33
N PRO A 127 -3.91 -14.92 -14.73
CA PRO A 127 -4.19 -16.15 -15.48
C PRO A 127 -5.60 -16.18 -16.10
N TRP A 128 -6.55 -15.41 -15.55
CA TRP A 128 -7.94 -15.34 -15.99
C TRP A 128 -8.60 -16.72 -16.18
N ASP A 129 -8.32 -17.67 -15.27
CA ASP A 129 -8.82 -19.05 -15.27
C ASP A 129 -10.11 -19.22 -14.45
N TRP A 130 -10.82 -18.12 -14.22
CA TRP A 130 -12.11 -18.07 -13.52
C TRP A 130 -13.19 -17.35 -14.32
N VAL A 131 -14.44 -17.61 -13.97
CA VAL A 131 -15.64 -16.92 -14.44
C VAL A 131 -16.52 -16.53 -13.25
N THR A 132 -16.78 -17.46 -12.35
CA THR A 132 -17.53 -17.23 -11.12
C THR A 132 -16.62 -16.82 -9.96
N PHE A 133 -17.21 -16.36 -8.87
CA PHE A 133 -16.43 -16.05 -7.66
C PHE A 133 -15.83 -17.30 -6.99
N PRO A 134 -16.54 -18.45 -6.89
CA PRO A 134 -15.91 -19.71 -6.46
C PRO A 134 -14.70 -20.12 -7.31
N ASP A 135 -14.77 -19.98 -8.65
CA ASP A 135 -13.61 -20.25 -9.52
C ASP A 135 -12.40 -19.36 -9.19
N PHE A 136 -12.65 -18.10 -8.86
CA PHE A 136 -11.60 -17.17 -8.45
C PHE A 136 -10.94 -17.62 -7.12
N ILE A 137 -11.75 -18.02 -6.15
CA ILE A 137 -11.21 -18.61 -4.91
C ILE A 137 -10.38 -19.85 -5.21
N ASP A 138 -10.83 -20.72 -6.09
CA ASP A 138 -10.08 -21.91 -6.49
C ASP A 138 -8.78 -21.54 -7.21
N SER A 139 -8.78 -20.48 -8.02
CA SER A 139 -7.56 -19.94 -8.63
C SER A 139 -6.60 -19.42 -7.56
N LEU A 140 -7.09 -18.65 -6.58
CA LEU A 140 -6.28 -18.21 -5.44
C LEU A 140 -5.70 -19.40 -4.64
N ILE A 141 -6.46 -20.47 -4.43
CA ILE A 141 -5.97 -21.68 -3.73
C ILE A 141 -4.84 -22.34 -4.50
N ARG A 142 -4.96 -22.46 -5.82
CA ARG A 142 -3.94 -23.08 -6.69
C ARG A 142 -2.68 -22.24 -6.84
N THR A 143 -2.80 -20.92 -6.75
CA THR A 143 -1.67 -20.00 -6.94
C THR A 143 -0.68 -20.14 -5.79
N PRO A 144 0.59 -20.51 -6.05
CA PRO A 144 1.63 -20.54 -5.02
C PRO A 144 1.88 -19.13 -4.48
N LYS A 145 1.97 -19.01 -3.15
CA LYS A 145 2.14 -17.69 -2.52
C LYS A 145 2.94 -17.77 -1.22
N GLY A 146 3.69 -16.72 -0.92
CA GLY A 146 4.49 -16.57 0.28
C GLY A 146 3.74 -15.89 1.43
N VAL A 147 2.52 -15.40 1.22
CA VAL A 147 1.64 -14.78 2.22
C VAL A 147 0.30 -15.50 2.27
N ASN A 148 -0.38 -15.46 3.40
CA ASN A 148 -1.77 -15.91 3.47
C ASN A 148 -2.68 -14.85 2.85
N CYS A 149 -3.77 -15.26 2.23
CA CYS A 149 -4.77 -14.33 1.72
C CYS A 149 -6.19 -14.77 2.07
N LEU A 150 -7.06 -13.80 2.21
CA LEU A 150 -8.51 -13.93 2.27
C LEU A 150 -9.10 -12.92 1.28
N THR A 151 -10.37 -13.06 0.91
CA THR A 151 -10.99 -12.14 -0.04
C THR A 151 -12.40 -11.78 0.38
N TYR A 152 -12.75 -10.51 0.25
CA TYR A 152 -14.14 -10.05 0.26
C TYR A 152 -14.83 -10.41 -1.06
N VAL A 153 -16.15 -10.40 -1.07
CA VAL A 153 -16.95 -10.29 -2.29
C VAL A 153 -16.98 -8.81 -2.68
N PRO A 154 -16.27 -8.39 -3.74
CA PRO A 154 -16.32 -7.00 -4.18
C PRO A 154 -17.64 -6.73 -4.90
N LEU A 155 -18.38 -5.70 -4.48
CA LEU A 155 -19.73 -5.50 -5.01
C LEU A 155 -19.76 -4.96 -6.45
N THR A 156 -18.74 -4.24 -6.93
CA THR A 156 -18.71 -3.73 -8.31
C THR A 156 -18.82 -4.86 -9.35
N PRO A 157 -17.96 -5.90 -9.35
CA PRO A 157 -18.10 -6.99 -10.32
C PRO A 157 -19.37 -7.83 -10.10
N LEU A 158 -19.89 -7.91 -8.87
CA LEU A 158 -21.17 -8.59 -8.60
C LEU A 158 -22.34 -7.88 -9.32
N TYR A 159 -22.41 -6.56 -9.23
CA TYR A 159 -23.40 -5.75 -9.95
C TYR A 159 -23.23 -5.84 -11.46
N ALA A 160 -21.99 -5.75 -11.94
CA ALA A 160 -21.67 -5.90 -13.35
C ALA A 160 -22.10 -7.27 -13.90
N TRP A 161 -21.93 -8.31 -13.10
CA TRP A 161 -22.35 -9.68 -13.46
C TRP A 161 -23.87 -9.82 -13.62
N VAL A 162 -24.66 -9.24 -12.72
CA VAL A 162 -26.12 -9.41 -12.71
C VAL A 162 -26.81 -8.42 -13.66
N MET A 163 -26.36 -7.16 -13.68
CA MET A 163 -27.02 -6.09 -14.43
C MET A 163 -26.27 -5.67 -15.71
N GLY A 164 -24.96 -5.98 -15.81
CA GLY A 164 -24.07 -5.39 -16.79
C GLY A 164 -23.50 -4.04 -16.33
N TRP A 165 -22.28 -3.71 -16.78
CA TRP A 165 -21.52 -2.52 -16.37
C TRP A 165 -22.30 -1.22 -16.58
N GLU A 166 -22.89 -1.05 -17.77
CA GLU A 166 -23.57 0.20 -18.14
C GLU A 166 -24.93 0.37 -17.50
N GLU A 167 -25.71 -0.73 -17.38
CA GLU A 167 -27.04 -0.67 -16.78
C GLU A 167 -26.99 -0.44 -15.27
N ALA A 168 -26.01 -1.03 -14.59
CA ALA A 168 -25.80 -0.84 -13.16
C ALA A 168 -25.48 0.62 -12.78
N LYS A 169 -24.95 1.43 -13.71
CA LYS A 169 -24.73 2.87 -13.54
C LYS A 169 -25.97 3.73 -13.80
N LYS A 170 -26.93 3.22 -14.58
CA LYS A 170 -28.12 3.99 -15.01
C LYS A 170 -29.33 3.82 -14.11
N ARG A 171 -29.48 2.65 -13.50
CA ARG A 171 -30.64 2.31 -12.67
C ARG A 171 -30.25 1.44 -11.48
N ARG A 172 -31.12 1.38 -10.52
CA ARG A 172 -30.98 0.43 -9.40
C ARG A 172 -31.49 -0.96 -9.80
N PRO A 173 -31.03 -2.04 -9.12
CA PRO A 173 -31.51 -3.40 -9.39
C PRO A 173 -33.01 -3.54 -9.12
N THR A 174 -33.67 -4.35 -9.91
CA THR A 174 -34.98 -4.90 -9.57
C THR A 174 -34.88 -5.84 -8.38
N GLU A 175 -36.00 -6.16 -7.74
CA GLU A 175 -36.00 -7.12 -6.62
C GLU A 175 -35.44 -8.50 -7.02
N ALA A 176 -35.73 -8.96 -8.23
CA ALA A 176 -35.21 -10.23 -8.75
C ALA A 176 -33.67 -10.19 -8.94
N GLU A 177 -33.12 -9.08 -9.45
CA GLU A 177 -31.68 -8.87 -9.57
C GLU A 177 -31.00 -8.79 -8.20
N LEU A 178 -31.63 -8.09 -7.25
CA LEU A 178 -31.12 -7.99 -5.87
C LEU A 178 -31.11 -9.36 -5.18
N GLN A 179 -32.15 -10.18 -5.35
CA GLN A 179 -32.18 -11.55 -4.83
C GLN A 179 -31.12 -12.44 -5.48
N GLU A 180 -30.85 -12.29 -6.77
CA GLU A 180 -29.76 -13.02 -7.43
C GLU A 180 -28.39 -12.59 -6.88
N MET A 181 -28.14 -11.29 -6.62
CA MET A 181 -26.93 -10.82 -5.96
C MET A 181 -26.79 -11.44 -4.56
N CYS A 182 -27.87 -11.49 -3.78
CA CYS A 182 -27.88 -12.16 -2.48
C CYS A 182 -27.50 -13.64 -2.59
N ARG A 183 -28.05 -14.37 -3.56
CA ARG A 183 -27.71 -15.76 -3.82
C ARG A 183 -26.22 -15.93 -4.12
N LEU A 184 -25.65 -15.05 -4.96
CA LEU A 184 -24.24 -15.07 -5.33
C LEU A 184 -23.32 -14.74 -4.15
N ILE A 185 -23.72 -13.82 -3.25
CA ILE A 185 -22.97 -13.57 -2.01
C ILE A 185 -22.98 -14.81 -1.12
N HIS A 186 -24.12 -15.50 -0.97
CA HIS A 186 -24.18 -16.77 -0.23
C HIS A 186 -23.24 -17.81 -0.82
N GLU A 187 -23.26 -17.99 -2.15
CA GLU A 187 -22.37 -18.90 -2.86
C GLU A 187 -20.89 -18.57 -2.65
N ALA A 188 -20.53 -17.27 -2.71
CA ALA A 188 -19.18 -16.82 -2.46
C ALA A 188 -18.73 -17.06 -1.00
N MET A 189 -19.62 -16.84 -0.04
CA MET A 189 -19.36 -17.13 1.37
C MET A 189 -19.20 -18.64 1.62
N ASP A 190 -19.98 -19.50 0.95
CA ASP A 190 -19.84 -20.96 1.00
C ASP A 190 -18.47 -21.40 0.41
N ALA A 191 -18.01 -20.74 -0.65
CA ALA A 191 -16.68 -20.94 -1.21
C ALA A 191 -15.54 -20.45 -0.31
N GLY A 192 -15.83 -19.56 0.67
CA GLY A 192 -14.87 -19.14 1.68
C GLY A 192 -14.55 -17.64 1.70
N ALA A 193 -15.35 -16.80 1.04
CA ALA A 193 -15.22 -15.35 1.17
C ALA A 193 -15.34 -14.90 2.63
N CYS A 194 -14.64 -13.83 3.00
CA CYS A 194 -14.61 -13.33 4.38
C CYS A 194 -15.71 -12.30 4.71
N GLY A 195 -16.56 -12.00 3.75
CA GLY A 195 -17.59 -10.97 3.81
C GLY A 195 -17.70 -10.26 2.48
N TRP A 196 -18.12 -9.01 2.50
CA TRP A 196 -18.20 -8.19 1.29
C TRP A 196 -17.67 -6.78 1.54
N SER A 197 -17.34 -6.08 0.45
CA SER A 197 -16.79 -4.73 0.49
C SER A 197 -17.47 -3.81 -0.51
N ALA A 198 -17.51 -2.52 -0.20
CA ALA A 198 -18.00 -1.49 -1.11
C ALA A 198 -17.43 -0.11 -0.78
N GLN A 199 -17.21 0.67 -1.83
CA GLN A 199 -17.13 2.11 -1.77
C GLN A 199 -18.52 2.68 -2.10
N VAL A 200 -19.06 3.58 -1.28
CA VAL A 200 -20.35 4.24 -1.48
C VAL A 200 -20.18 5.74 -1.23
N LEU A 201 -19.58 6.44 -2.19
CA LEU A 201 -19.24 7.87 -2.09
C LEU A 201 -20.21 8.79 -2.85
N GLY A 202 -21.27 8.23 -3.43
CA GLY A 202 -22.28 8.98 -4.15
C GLY A 202 -21.83 9.45 -5.55
N ALA A 203 -22.72 10.17 -6.22
CA ALA A 203 -22.49 10.64 -7.58
C ALA A 203 -21.33 11.63 -7.74
N LYS A 204 -20.85 12.21 -6.64
CA LYS A 204 -19.66 13.10 -6.62
C LYS A 204 -18.41 12.40 -6.10
N SER A 205 -18.33 11.08 -6.22
CA SER A 205 -17.19 10.28 -5.82
C SER A 205 -15.86 10.87 -6.29
N ILE A 206 -14.87 10.80 -5.42
CA ILE A 206 -13.50 11.21 -5.70
C ILE A 206 -12.69 10.10 -6.37
N GLN A 207 -13.07 8.83 -6.15
CA GLN A 207 -12.50 7.66 -6.83
C GLN A 207 -13.45 7.20 -7.94
N ARG A 208 -13.18 7.64 -9.16
CA ARG A 208 -14.05 7.40 -10.28
C ARG A 208 -13.60 6.25 -11.16
N ASP A 209 -14.51 5.75 -11.96
CA ASP A 209 -14.25 4.78 -13.01
C ASP A 209 -13.33 5.38 -14.10
N TYR A 210 -12.78 4.54 -14.96
CA TYR A 210 -11.80 4.93 -16.00
C TYR A 210 -12.32 6.04 -16.93
N ASP A 211 -13.64 6.15 -17.10
CA ASP A 211 -14.31 7.14 -17.95
C ASP A 211 -14.69 8.43 -17.19
N GLY A 212 -14.33 8.53 -15.90
CA GLY A 212 -14.66 9.67 -15.05
C GLY A 212 -16.09 9.67 -14.49
N THR A 213 -16.89 8.65 -14.76
CA THR A 213 -18.21 8.47 -14.13
C THR A 213 -18.05 7.83 -12.74
N PRO A 214 -19.04 7.94 -11.84
CA PRO A 214 -19.00 7.22 -10.57
C PRO A 214 -18.84 5.72 -10.76
N MET A 215 -18.20 5.06 -9.79
CA MET A 215 -18.22 3.61 -9.73
C MET A 215 -19.65 3.09 -9.50
N ILE A 216 -19.93 1.86 -9.91
CA ILE A 216 -21.26 1.25 -9.71
C ILE A 216 -21.67 1.30 -8.25
N THR A 217 -20.75 0.98 -7.35
CA THR A 217 -21.01 0.94 -5.90
C THR A 217 -21.23 2.31 -5.28
N ASP A 218 -20.68 3.39 -5.86
CA ASP A 218 -20.96 4.75 -5.40
C ASP A 218 -22.45 5.12 -5.45
N LEU A 219 -23.21 4.43 -6.29
CA LEU A 219 -24.63 4.68 -6.49
C LEU A 219 -25.55 3.76 -5.67
N LEU A 220 -25.01 2.91 -4.79
CA LEU A 220 -25.78 2.00 -3.95
C LEU A 220 -26.76 2.78 -3.05
N SER A 221 -27.97 2.25 -2.92
CA SER A 221 -28.95 2.73 -1.95
C SER A 221 -28.75 2.08 -0.58
N GLU A 222 -29.21 2.76 0.48
CA GLU A 222 -29.20 2.20 1.84
C GLU A 222 -29.91 0.84 1.88
N HIS A 223 -31.03 0.67 1.14
CA HIS A 223 -31.77 -0.58 1.09
C HIS A 223 -30.91 -1.76 0.60
N GLU A 224 -30.14 -1.58 -0.46
CA GLU A 224 -29.25 -2.62 -1.02
C GLU A 224 -28.16 -3.00 -0.02
N VAL A 225 -27.50 -2.01 0.56
CA VAL A 225 -26.44 -2.24 1.55
C VAL A 225 -26.97 -2.99 2.78
N LEU A 226 -28.14 -2.60 3.30
CA LEU A 226 -28.77 -3.28 4.45
C LEU A 226 -29.21 -4.70 4.08
N THR A 227 -29.66 -4.93 2.85
CA THR A 227 -30.01 -6.28 2.36
C THR A 227 -28.79 -7.20 2.35
N PHE A 228 -27.62 -6.74 1.88
CA PHE A 228 -26.38 -7.50 1.91
C PHE A 228 -25.84 -7.66 3.34
N ALA A 229 -25.97 -6.64 4.18
CA ALA A 229 -25.57 -6.71 5.58
C ALA A 229 -26.34 -7.81 6.34
N LYS A 230 -27.62 -8.00 6.04
CA LYS A 230 -28.45 -9.04 6.64
C LYS A 230 -27.93 -10.44 6.33
N ILE A 231 -27.33 -10.68 5.17
CA ILE A 231 -26.75 -12.00 4.82
C ILE A 231 -25.72 -12.42 5.87
N LEU A 232 -24.82 -11.53 6.29
CA LEU A 232 -23.79 -11.85 7.28
C LEU A 232 -24.40 -12.12 8.67
N ALA A 233 -25.48 -11.41 9.02
CA ALA A 233 -26.21 -11.66 10.26
C ALA A 233 -26.86 -13.06 10.26
N ASP A 234 -27.51 -13.43 9.14
CA ASP A 234 -28.20 -14.72 9.02
C ASP A 234 -27.20 -15.91 9.03
N ARG A 235 -25.96 -15.67 8.56
CA ARG A 235 -24.88 -16.67 8.54
C ARG A 235 -24.04 -16.68 9.82
N ASP A 236 -24.13 -15.65 10.66
CA ASP A 236 -23.25 -15.40 11.82
C ASP A 236 -21.76 -15.51 11.49
N GLU A 237 -21.38 -15.07 10.28
CA GLU A 237 -19.98 -15.10 9.82
C GLU A 237 -19.64 -13.92 8.93
N GLY A 238 -18.32 -13.64 8.79
CA GLY A 238 -17.79 -12.61 7.93
C GLY A 238 -17.78 -11.23 8.57
N PHE A 239 -17.33 -10.24 7.81
CA PHE A 239 -17.25 -8.83 8.19
C PHE A 239 -17.37 -7.96 6.93
N ILE A 240 -17.61 -6.68 7.12
CA ILE A 240 -17.85 -5.71 6.04
C ILE A 240 -16.71 -4.71 6.03
N GLU A 241 -16.15 -4.43 4.86
CA GLU A 241 -15.31 -3.27 4.62
C GLU A 241 -16.12 -2.26 3.82
N LEU A 242 -16.18 -1.01 4.31
CA LEU A 242 -17.06 -0.01 3.74
C LEU A 242 -16.42 1.39 3.78
N ALA A 243 -16.19 1.94 2.60
CA ALA A 243 -15.92 3.36 2.42
C ALA A 243 -17.23 4.08 2.16
N TYR A 244 -17.62 4.95 3.06
CA TYR A 244 -18.78 5.83 2.89
C TYR A 244 -18.42 7.21 3.39
N GLN A 245 -18.54 8.19 2.53
CA GLN A 245 -18.33 9.58 2.90
C GLN A 245 -19.34 10.43 2.13
N GLU A 246 -20.12 11.19 2.86
CA GLU A 246 -20.80 12.31 2.22
C GLU A 246 -19.72 13.32 1.84
N THR A 247 -19.66 13.67 0.55
CA THR A 247 -18.65 14.60 0.03
C THR A 247 -18.78 15.94 0.75
N GLY A 248 -17.87 16.19 1.69
CA GLY A 248 -17.76 17.40 2.47
C GLY A 248 -16.40 18.03 2.26
N GLU A 249 -16.29 19.34 2.49
CA GLU A 249 -15.03 20.04 2.52
C GLU A 249 -14.13 19.48 3.62
N GLU A 250 -12.85 19.39 3.35
CA GLU A 250 -11.83 19.05 4.36
C GLU A 250 -11.98 19.96 5.58
N GLY A 251 -11.96 19.39 6.78
CA GLY A 251 -12.14 20.14 8.02
C GLY A 251 -13.55 20.09 8.63
N ARG A 252 -14.55 19.50 7.94
CA ARG A 252 -15.90 19.35 8.52
C ARG A 252 -16.03 18.13 9.42
N PRO A 253 -16.87 18.19 10.48
CA PRO A 253 -17.25 17.03 11.26
C PRO A 253 -17.82 15.92 10.39
N LEU A 254 -17.67 14.67 10.83
CA LEU A 254 -18.33 13.53 10.18
C LEU A 254 -19.83 13.77 10.15
N ALA A 255 -20.44 13.80 8.97
CA ALA A 255 -21.84 14.10 8.80
C ALA A 255 -22.71 13.12 9.58
N GLU A 256 -23.76 13.62 10.21
CA GLU A 256 -24.66 12.79 11.01
C GLU A 256 -25.31 11.68 10.18
N VAL A 257 -25.57 11.93 8.90
CA VAL A 257 -26.06 10.92 7.95
C VAL A 257 -25.07 9.76 7.81
N THR A 258 -23.76 10.05 7.72
CA THR A 258 -22.74 9.01 7.64
C THR A 258 -22.72 8.15 8.91
N LYS A 259 -22.77 8.78 10.09
CA LYS A 259 -22.82 8.06 11.37
C LYS A 259 -24.03 7.13 11.43
N GLN A 260 -25.20 7.65 11.13
CA GLN A 260 -26.47 6.89 11.15
C GLN A 260 -26.45 5.74 10.15
N PHE A 261 -25.85 5.92 8.97
CA PHE A 261 -25.71 4.88 7.97
C PHE A 261 -24.88 3.70 8.51
N PHE A 262 -23.68 3.95 9.03
CA PHE A 262 -22.83 2.90 9.61
C PHE A 262 -23.49 2.21 10.81
N GLU A 263 -24.18 2.97 11.66
CA GLU A 263 -24.91 2.42 12.80
C GLU A 263 -26.04 1.47 12.38
N LYS A 264 -26.79 1.82 11.31
CA LYS A 264 -27.80 0.93 10.72
C LYS A 264 -27.18 -0.32 10.13
N VAL A 265 -26.09 -0.17 9.36
CA VAL A 265 -25.39 -1.32 8.77
C VAL A 265 -24.91 -2.27 9.87
N ALA A 266 -24.27 -1.77 10.91
CA ALA A 266 -23.78 -2.58 12.02
C ALA A 266 -24.91 -3.25 12.82
N ALA A 267 -26.02 -2.54 13.04
CA ALA A 267 -27.19 -3.07 13.72
C ALA A 267 -27.84 -4.23 12.96
N VAL A 268 -27.86 -4.16 11.62
CA VAL A 268 -28.41 -5.20 10.73
C VAL A 268 -27.42 -6.36 10.60
N ALA A 269 -26.16 -6.06 10.30
CA ALA A 269 -25.12 -7.08 10.07
C ALA A 269 -24.81 -7.89 11.33
N LYS A 270 -24.82 -7.27 12.51
CA LYS A 270 -24.35 -7.85 13.79
C LYS A 270 -22.93 -8.44 13.69
N ARG A 271 -22.17 -8.00 12.73
CA ARG A 271 -20.81 -8.42 12.40
C ARG A 271 -19.92 -7.18 12.30
N PRO A 272 -18.60 -7.32 12.43
CA PRO A 272 -17.70 -6.18 12.30
C PRO A 272 -17.90 -5.42 10.99
N VAL A 273 -18.00 -4.09 11.09
CA VAL A 273 -18.03 -3.16 9.96
C VAL A 273 -16.80 -2.27 10.08
N LEU A 274 -15.93 -2.36 9.10
CA LEU A 274 -14.71 -1.56 9.01
C LEU A 274 -15.03 -0.25 8.28
N TYR A 275 -14.90 0.87 9.02
CA TYR A 275 -15.06 2.22 8.49
C TYR A 275 -13.74 2.72 7.90
N GLN A 276 -13.72 3.07 6.65
CA GLN A 276 -12.58 3.69 5.98
C GLN A 276 -12.81 5.21 5.86
N ALA A 277 -11.93 6.08 6.39
CA ALA A 277 -10.78 5.81 7.24
C ALA A 277 -10.70 6.85 8.35
N VAL A 278 -9.93 6.58 9.39
CA VAL A 278 -9.59 7.55 10.42
C VAL A 278 -8.14 7.99 10.22
N ALA A 279 -7.97 9.16 9.60
CA ALA A 279 -6.65 9.75 9.39
C ALA A 279 -6.34 10.77 10.49
N PRO A 280 -5.15 10.73 11.09
CA PRO A 280 -4.70 11.80 11.97
C PRO A 280 -4.60 13.12 11.18
N ASN A 281 -5.06 14.20 11.78
CA ASN A 281 -5.00 15.52 11.18
C ASN A 281 -4.47 16.52 12.20
N SER A 282 -3.31 17.12 11.92
CA SER A 282 -2.67 18.10 12.82
C SER A 282 -3.25 19.50 12.67
N VAL A 283 -3.85 19.80 11.51
CA VAL A 283 -4.50 21.10 11.24
C VAL A 283 -5.90 21.12 11.88
N HIS A 284 -6.62 20.00 11.81
CA HIS A 284 -7.97 19.85 12.33
C HIS A 284 -8.08 18.60 13.23
N PRO A 285 -7.42 18.58 14.41
CA PRO A 285 -7.36 17.39 15.27
C PRO A 285 -8.74 17.00 15.85
N GLU A 286 -9.68 17.92 15.89
CA GLU A 286 -11.06 17.65 16.29
C GLU A 286 -11.72 16.59 15.39
N GLN A 287 -11.37 16.48 14.11
CA GLN A 287 -12.00 15.56 13.18
C GLN A 287 -11.72 14.09 13.53
N HIS A 288 -10.46 13.70 13.72
CA HIS A 288 -10.15 12.32 14.10
C HIS A 288 -10.62 12.01 15.50
N ARG A 289 -10.58 12.98 16.43
CA ARG A 289 -11.09 12.82 17.81
C ARG A 289 -12.60 12.61 17.84
N GLU A 290 -13.37 13.32 17.01
CA GLU A 290 -14.81 13.11 16.89
C GLU A 290 -15.14 11.74 16.30
N ARG A 291 -14.40 11.30 15.28
CA ARG A 291 -14.56 9.96 14.70
C ARG A 291 -14.28 8.87 15.72
N ILE A 292 -13.21 8.99 16.49
CA ILE A 292 -12.87 8.03 17.57
C ILE A 292 -13.99 7.97 18.60
N LYS A 293 -14.45 9.12 19.11
CA LYS A 293 -15.54 9.18 20.10
C LYS A 293 -16.82 8.54 19.58
N TRP A 294 -17.15 8.77 18.31
CA TRP A 294 -18.30 8.14 17.68
C TRP A 294 -18.15 6.61 17.62
N LEU A 295 -17.00 6.10 17.14
CA LEU A 295 -16.72 4.65 17.08
C LEU A 295 -16.78 4.00 18.46
N GLU A 296 -16.18 4.62 19.46
CA GLU A 296 -16.27 4.15 20.87
C GLU A 296 -17.71 4.12 21.37
N SER A 297 -18.51 5.13 21.03
CA SER A 297 -19.93 5.16 21.35
C SER A 297 -20.72 4.04 20.65
N CYS A 298 -20.36 3.69 19.42
CA CYS A 298 -20.93 2.54 18.70
C CYS A 298 -20.67 1.24 19.49
N THR A 299 -19.42 0.99 19.84
CA THR A 299 -19.03 -0.19 20.64
C THR A 299 -19.75 -0.23 21.99
N ALA A 300 -19.85 0.90 22.71
CA ALA A 300 -20.55 0.99 23.97
C ALA A 300 -22.06 0.65 23.84
N ARG A 301 -22.65 0.85 22.68
CA ARG A 301 -24.04 0.49 22.34
C ARG A 301 -24.17 -0.91 21.73
N GLY A 302 -23.07 -1.68 21.64
CA GLY A 302 -23.07 -3.01 21.03
C GLY A 302 -23.11 -3.01 19.51
N LEU A 303 -22.78 -1.90 18.86
CA LEU A 303 -22.65 -1.78 17.42
C LEU A 303 -21.18 -2.01 17.01
N PRO A 304 -20.86 -3.09 16.30
CA PRO A 304 -19.47 -3.47 15.99
C PRO A 304 -18.89 -2.67 14.81
N VAL A 305 -18.77 -1.35 14.96
CA VAL A 305 -18.12 -0.46 13.98
C VAL A 305 -16.70 -0.18 14.43
N TYR A 306 -15.74 -0.43 13.55
CA TYR A 306 -14.30 -0.25 13.80
C TYR A 306 -13.70 0.66 12.73
N GLY A 307 -12.78 1.54 13.12
CA GLY A 307 -12.09 2.42 12.17
C GLY A 307 -10.80 1.80 11.64
N GLN A 308 -10.55 1.95 10.37
CA GLN A 308 -9.23 1.70 9.79
C GLN A 308 -8.40 2.98 9.89
N GLY A 309 -7.28 2.92 10.62
CA GLY A 309 -6.43 4.06 10.89
C GLY A 309 -5.33 4.21 9.83
N ALA A 310 -5.24 5.36 9.18
CA ALA A 310 -4.11 5.69 8.32
C ALA A 310 -2.91 6.12 9.17
N THR A 311 -2.03 5.17 9.50
CA THR A 311 -1.01 5.32 10.56
C THR A 311 0.42 5.52 10.05
N ARG A 312 0.65 5.67 8.75
CA ARG A 312 1.97 5.88 8.16
C ARG A 312 2.29 7.36 7.95
N ARG A 313 3.57 7.69 7.96
CA ARG A 313 4.10 8.93 7.37
C ARG A 313 4.20 8.79 5.85
N GLY A 314 4.45 9.87 5.16
CA GLY A 314 4.81 9.89 3.76
C GLY A 314 3.90 10.71 2.89
N GLY A 315 4.36 10.94 1.69
CA GLY A 315 3.72 11.68 0.62
C GLY A 315 3.41 10.79 -0.58
N PHE A 316 3.07 11.43 -1.66
CA PHE A 316 2.85 10.82 -2.96
C PHE A 316 3.90 11.35 -3.93
N GLU A 317 4.46 10.47 -4.72
CA GLU A 317 5.31 10.84 -5.84
C GLU A 317 4.51 10.56 -7.12
N MET A 318 4.21 11.58 -7.93
CA MET A 318 3.27 11.46 -9.04
C MET A 318 3.71 12.19 -10.29
N THR A 319 3.19 11.73 -11.43
CA THR A 319 3.26 12.41 -12.72
C THR A 319 1.84 12.68 -13.23
N PHE A 320 1.70 13.45 -14.32
CA PHE A 320 0.43 13.57 -15.05
C PHE A 320 0.33 12.59 -16.22
N GLU A 321 1.32 11.70 -16.38
CA GLU A 321 1.32 10.68 -17.41
C GLU A 321 0.27 9.60 -17.16
N ASP A 322 0.12 9.20 -15.89
CA ASP A 322 -0.90 8.26 -15.43
C ASP A 322 -2.04 8.99 -14.70
N TRP A 323 -2.98 8.24 -14.11
CA TRP A 323 -3.98 8.80 -13.22
C TRP A 323 -3.32 9.57 -12.08
N ASN A 324 -3.93 10.66 -11.68
CA ASN A 324 -3.46 11.49 -10.58
C ASN A 324 -4.60 11.89 -9.64
N LEU A 325 -4.22 12.45 -8.48
CA LEU A 325 -5.10 12.74 -7.37
C LEU A 325 -5.93 14.05 -7.51
N PHE A 326 -5.86 14.73 -8.65
CA PHE A 326 -6.57 16.00 -8.88
C PHE A 326 -7.96 15.83 -9.54
N ASP A 327 -8.44 14.60 -9.67
CA ASP A 327 -9.63 14.23 -10.41
C ASP A 327 -10.97 14.54 -9.70
N ASP A 328 -10.96 15.18 -8.56
CA ASP A 328 -12.16 15.42 -7.75
C ASP A 328 -12.88 16.76 -8.03
N THR A 329 -12.28 17.63 -8.84
CA THR A 329 -12.96 18.83 -9.34
C THR A 329 -13.36 18.69 -10.80
N ASP A 330 -14.36 19.45 -11.27
CA ASP A 330 -14.91 19.27 -12.63
C ASP A 330 -13.87 19.60 -13.72
N ALA A 331 -13.09 20.67 -13.59
CA ALA A 331 -12.10 21.03 -14.59
C ALA A 331 -10.87 20.10 -14.55
N TRP A 332 -10.42 19.71 -13.37
CA TRP A 332 -9.32 18.76 -13.25
C TRP A 332 -9.70 17.37 -13.77
N ARG A 333 -10.90 16.89 -13.48
CA ARG A 333 -11.42 15.63 -14.03
C ARG A 333 -11.40 15.66 -15.55
N ASP A 334 -11.91 16.73 -16.13
CA ASP A 334 -12.01 16.86 -17.58
C ASP A 334 -10.61 16.84 -18.25
N VAL A 335 -9.64 17.55 -17.68
CA VAL A 335 -8.29 17.64 -18.23
C VAL A 335 -7.48 16.33 -18.07
N THR A 336 -7.76 15.53 -17.05
CA THR A 336 -7.03 14.29 -16.75
C THR A 336 -7.63 13.04 -17.40
N LEU A 337 -8.78 13.14 -18.06
CA LEU A 337 -9.43 12.05 -18.80
C LEU A 337 -8.85 11.88 -20.20
N GLY A 338 -8.82 10.62 -20.67
CA GLY A 338 -8.41 10.24 -22.02
C GLY A 338 -6.99 9.73 -22.12
N THR A 339 -6.54 9.51 -23.35
CA THR A 339 -5.17 9.10 -23.66
C THR A 339 -4.16 10.19 -23.28
N LYS A 340 -2.89 9.83 -23.16
CA LYS A 340 -1.79 10.78 -22.90
C LYS A 340 -1.82 11.96 -23.87
N ALA A 341 -2.04 11.69 -25.18
CA ALA A 341 -2.10 12.72 -26.21
C ALA A 341 -3.30 13.66 -26.02
N GLU A 342 -4.47 13.13 -25.73
CA GLU A 342 -5.69 13.92 -25.47
C GLU A 342 -5.54 14.79 -24.22
N ARG A 343 -5.00 14.25 -23.12
CA ARG A 343 -4.73 14.99 -21.90
C ARG A 343 -3.76 16.14 -22.16
N LYS A 344 -2.66 15.88 -22.90
CA LYS A 344 -1.69 16.90 -23.29
C LYS A 344 -2.34 18.01 -24.13
N ALA A 345 -3.18 17.66 -25.09
CA ALA A 345 -3.92 18.64 -25.92
C ALA A 345 -4.85 19.51 -25.06
N LYS A 346 -5.59 18.91 -24.12
CA LYS A 346 -6.46 19.65 -23.18
C LYS A 346 -5.67 20.58 -22.26
N MET A 347 -4.48 20.17 -21.77
CA MET A 347 -3.59 21.02 -20.95
C MET A 347 -3.01 22.21 -21.73
N GLN A 348 -2.96 22.12 -23.06
CA GLN A 348 -2.54 23.22 -23.93
C GLN A 348 -3.72 24.12 -24.34
N ASP A 349 -4.97 23.65 -24.21
CA ASP A 349 -6.15 24.39 -24.62
C ASP A 349 -6.37 25.64 -23.72
N PRO A 350 -6.41 26.87 -24.32
CA PRO A 350 -6.65 28.09 -23.55
C PRO A 350 -7.97 28.12 -22.79
N ASP A 351 -9.01 27.47 -23.29
CA ASP A 351 -10.32 27.41 -22.63
C ASP A 351 -10.29 26.52 -21.40
N MET A 352 -9.63 25.37 -21.50
CA MET A 352 -9.42 24.48 -20.37
C MET A 352 -8.56 25.17 -19.28
N ARG A 353 -7.48 25.81 -19.65
CA ARG A 353 -6.64 26.58 -18.72
C ARG A 353 -7.44 27.69 -18.01
N ARG A 354 -8.35 28.35 -18.74
CA ARG A 354 -9.23 29.36 -18.16
C ARG A 354 -10.20 28.78 -17.13
N ARG A 355 -10.76 27.61 -17.40
CA ARG A 355 -11.60 26.88 -16.44
C ARG A 355 -10.84 26.48 -15.17
N LEU A 356 -9.66 25.90 -15.31
CA LEU A 356 -8.80 25.52 -14.17
C LEU A 356 -8.40 26.73 -13.32
N LYS A 357 -8.07 27.87 -13.96
CA LYS A 357 -7.79 29.12 -13.24
C LYS A 357 -9.04 29.63 -12.51
N ALA A 358 -10.20 29.59 -13.14
CA ALA A 358 -11.45 30.02 -12.50
C ALA A 358 -11.79 29.18 -11.26
N GLU A 359 -11.61 27.85 -11.30
CA GLU A 359 -11.74 27.01 -10.11
C GLU A 359 -10.71 27.39 -9.03
N TRP A 360 -9.46 27.61 -9.42
CA TRP A 360 -8.41 28.03 -8.50
C TRP A 360 -8.74 29.36 -7.83
N ASP A 361 -9.12 30.38 -8.59
CA ASP A 361 -9.45 31.73 -8.10
C ASP A 361 -10.70 31.75 -7.22
N ALA A 362 -11.65 30.84 -7.50
CA ALA A 362 -12.83 30.62 -6.69
C ALA A 362 -12.57 29.85 -5.38
N GLY A 363 -11.32 29.43 -5.15
CA GLY A 363 -10.97 28.63 -3.96
C GLY A 363 -11.37 27.16 -4.07
N ILE A 364 -11.84 26.69 -5.23
CA ILE A 364 -12.13 25.29 -5.46
C ILE A 364 -10.80 24.53 -5.62
N ARG A 365 -10.57 23.57 -4.72
CA ARG A 365 -9.32 22.79 -4.66
C ARG A 365 -9.63 21.31 -4.70
N PRO A 366 -8.77 20.51 -5.38
CA PRO A 366 -8.78 19.08 -5.17
C PRO A 366 -8.58 18.76 -3.68
N THR A 367 -9.43 17.88 -3.15
CA THR A 367 -9.48 17.58 -1.70
C THR A 367 -8.84 16.26 -1.35
N THR A 368 -8.60 15.42 -2.35
CA THR A 368 -8.47 13.99 -2.15
C THR A 368 -7.19 13.59 -1.42
N VAL A 369 -6.07 14.21 -1.60
CA VAL A 369 -4.84 13.67 -1.00
C VAL A 369 -3.77 14.71 -0.73
N VAL A 370 -3.76 15.78 -1.48
CA VAL A 370 -2.84 16.88 -1.26
C VAL A 370 -3.62 17.97 -0.53
N PRO A 371 -3.32 18.24 0.74
CA PRO A 371 -3.95 19.37 1.40
C PRO A 371 -3.68 20.63 0.59
N GLY A 372 -4.70 21.03 -0.13
CA GLY A 372 -4.89 22.39 -0.55
C GLY A 372 -4.39 22.79 -1.91
N SER A 373 -3.46 22.22 -2.62
CA SER A 373 -3.22 22.80 -3.93
C SER A 373 -2.08 22.24 -4.77
N VAL A 374 -2.27 22.34 -6.09
CA VAL A 374 -1.21 22.24 -7.11
C VAL A 374 0.02 23.08 -6.74
N GLY A 375 -0.20 24.22 -6.08
CA GLY A 375 0.88 25.13 -5.66
C GLY A 375 1.82 24.54 -4.62
N SER A 376 1.38 23.58 -3.80
CA SER A 376 2.20 22.90 -2.80
C SER A 376 3.01 21.72 -3.36
N LEU A 377 2.77 21.30 -4.59
CA LEU A 377 3.55 20.25 -5.22
C LEU A 377 5.01 20.67 -5.34
N ILE A 378 5.90 19.80 -4.90
CA ILE A 378 7.35 19.99 -5.02
C ILE A 378 7.82 19.33 -6.30
N VAL A 379 8.47 20.07 -7.17
CA VAL A 379 8.99 19.56 -8.43
C VAL A 379 10.20 18.66 -8.16
N GLN A 380 10.17 17.46 -8.71
CA GLN A 380 11.29 16.53 -8.74
C GLN A 380 11.97 16.52 -10.11
N THR A 381 13.14 15.90 -10.17
CA THR A 381 13.82 15.65 -11.45
C THR A 381 13.13 14.52 -12.22
N LYS A 382 13.10 14.64 -13.55
CA LYS A 382 12.54 13.61 -14.42
C LYS A 382 13.32 12.31 -14.32
N ASN A 383 12.63 11.18 -14.15
CA ASN A 383 13.23 9.87 -14.31
C ASN A 383 13.27 9.47 -15.79
N VAL A 384 14.46 9.20 -16.32
CA VAL A 384 14.67 8.80 -17.70
C VAL A 384 15.29 7.41 -17.75
N LYS A 385 14.75 6.56 -18.63
CA LYS A 385 15.37 5.26 -18.95
C LYS A 385 16.63 5.50 -19.75
N ILE A 386 17.76 5.09 -19.22
CA ILE A 386 19.06 5.23 -19.88
C ILE A 386 19.71 3.87 -19.99
N ASP A 387 20.08 3.52 -21.20
CA ASP A 387 20.91 2.36 -21.50
C ASP A 387 22.36 2.69 -21.11
N ILE A 388 22.86 2.01 -20.07
CA ILE A 388 24.23 2.21 -19.57
C ILE A 388 25.25 1.50 -20.47
N GLY A 389 24.85 0.41 -21.12
CA GLY A 389 25.73 -0.43 -21.95
C GLY A 389 25.45 -1.93 -21.73
N ALA A 390 26.20 -2.76 -22.46
CA ALA A 390 26.10 -4.20 -22.24
C ALA A 390 26.77 -4.61 -20.93
N GLU A 391 26.18 -5.60 -20.21
CA GLU A 391 26.76 -6.13 -18.97
C GLU A 391 28.24 -6.51 -19.11
N ALA A 392 28.61 -7.08 -20.27
CA ALA A 392 29.98 -7.48 -20.58
C ALA A 392 30.99 -6.32 -20.66
N GLU A 393 30.52 -5.08 -20.82
CA GLU A 393 31.38 -3.89 -20.81
C GLU A 393 31.85 -3.51 -19.39
N PHE A 394 31.26 -4.10 -18.35
CA PHE A 394 31.56 -3.83 -16.93
C PHE A 394 32.11 -5.05 -16.20
N PRO A 395 33.30 -5.57 -16.61
CA PRO A 395 33.85 -6.80 -16.03
C PRO A 395 34.34 -6.63 -14.58
N THR A 396 34.48 -5.38 -14.13
CA THR A 396 34.93 -5.05 -12.77
C THR A 396 34.00 -4.00 -12.16
N LEU A 397 33.49 -4.28 -10.98
CA LEU A 397 32.62 -3.38 -10.21
C LEU A 397 33.21 -3.08 -8.84
N PRO A 398 33.02 -1.88 -8.28
CA PRO A 398 32.26 -0.74 -8.84
C PRO A 398 32.89 -0.17 -10.11
N ALA A 399 32.06 0.23 -11.08
CA ALA A 399 32.48 0.95 -12.26
C ALA A 399 31.90 2.37 -12.24
N ARG A 400 32.68 3.37 -12.62
CA ARG A 400 32.19 4.73 -12.77
C ARG A 400 31.51 4.89 -14.11
N VAL A 401 30.28 5.41 -14.11
CA VAL A 401 29.47 5.61 -15.32
C VAL A 401 28.90 7.02 -15.33
N GLU A 402 28.80 7.61 -16.52
CA GLU A 402 28.15 8.90 -16.73
C GLU A 402 26.75 8.65 -17.30
N VAL A 403 25.72 9.10 -16.62
CA VAL A 403 24.33 8.85 -16.99
C VAL A 403 23.56 10.17 -16.88
N GLY A 404 22.97 10.62 -17.99
CA GLY A 404 22.16 11.84 -18.00
C GLY A 404 22.91 13.12 -17.58
N GLY A 405 24.22 13.17 -17.78
CA GLY A 405 25.07 14.31 -17.39
C GLY A 405 25.54 14.28 -15.94
N ALA A 406 25.19 13.26 -15.18
CA ALA A 406 25.65 13.03 -13.82
C ALA A 406 26.52 11.78 -13.71
N SER A 407 27.43 11.75 -12.73
CA SER A 407 28.35 10.65 -12.50
C SER A 407 27.84 9.73 -11.39
N TYR A 408 27.94 8.41 -11.64
CA TYR A 408 27.47 7.37 -10.73
C TYR A 408 28.52 6.26 -10.59
N PHE A 409 28.38 5.46 -9.53
CA PHE A 409 29.03 4.17 -9.40
C PHE A 409 28.04 3.06 -9.73
N LEU A 410 28.30 2.30 -10.80
CA LEU A 410 27.60 1.06 -11.08
C LEU A 410 28.13 -0.02 -10.13
N ILE A 411 27.26 -0.61 -9.35
CA ILE A 411 27.58 -1.67 -8.40
C ILE A 411 26.71 -2.90 -8.67
N LYS A 412 27.15 -4.07 -8.19
CA LYS A 412 26.34 -5.29 -8.18
C LYS A 412 26.09 -5.69 -6.74
N THR A 413 24.83 -5.73 -6.35
CA THR A 413 24.37 -6.19 -5.04
C THR A 413 23.81 -7.62 -5.15
N ARG A 414 23.31 -8.18 -4.06
CA ARG A 414 22.58 -9.46 -4.10
C ARG A 414 21.31 -9.38 -4.96
N ASP A 415 20.69 -8.20 -5.02
CA ASP A 415 19.41 -7.93 -5.71
C ASP A 415 19.59 -7.54 -7.18
N GLY A 416 20.79 -7.54 -7.72
CA GLY A 416 21.08 -7.11 -9.08
C GLY A 416 21.98 -5.88 -9.16
N TYR A 417 21.86 -5.13 -10.24
CA TYR A 417 22.69 -3.95 -10.47
C TYR A 417 22.06 -2.69 -9.90
N ARG A 418 22.90 -1.74 -9.44
CA ARG A 418 22.48 -0.43 -8.97
C ARG A 418 23.43 0.66 -9.40
N LEU A 419 22.90 1.89 -9.55
CA LEU A 419 23.70 3.10 -9.59
C LEU A 419 23.69 3.79 -8.24
N LEU A 420 24.85 4.16 -7.74
CA LEU A 420 24.99 5.06 -6.59
C LEU A 420 25.47 6.43 -7.08
N SER A 421 24.75 7.50 -6.73
CA SER A 421 25.19 8.86 -7.06
C SER A 421 26.55 9.15 -6.41
N ASN A 422 27.47 9.73 -7.14
CA ASN A 422 28.75 10.16 -6.58
C ASN A 422 28.65 11.52 -5.86
N VAL A 423 27.44 12.06 -5.66
CA VAL A 423 27.20 13.29 -4.91
C VAL A 423 26.98 12.95 -3.45
N CYS A 424 27.80 13.52 -2.58
CA CYS A 424 27.69 13.31 -1.14
C CYS A 424 26.39 13.91 -0.58
N PRO A 425 25.56 13.13 0.12
CA PRO A 425 24.27 13.62 0.65
C PRO A 425 24.40 14.69 1.75
N HIS A 426 25.60 14.87 2.32
CA HIS A 426 25.83 15.87 3.36
C HIS A 426 25.80 17.31 2.81
N GLN A 427 26.65 17.63 1.82
CA GLN A 427 26.77 18.98 1.25
C GLN A 427 27.17 18.96 -0.24
N GLY A 428 26.82 17.92 -0.98
CA GLY A 428 27.03 17.87 -2.42
C GLY A 428 28.49 17.68 -2.88
N GLY A 429 29.42 17.34 -2.00
CA GLY A 429 30.81 17.05 -2.38
C GLY A 429 30.90 15.76 -3.22
N THR A 430 31.92 15.67 -4.08
CA THR A 430 32.13 14.48 -4.90
C THR A 430 32.64 13.31 -4.04
N VAL A 431 32.00 12.16 -4.13
CA VAL A 431 32.41 10.92 -3.51
C VAL A 431 33.37 10.18 -4.43
N GLU A 432 34.41 9.57 -3.88
CA GLU A 432 35.44 8.82 -4.59
C GLU A 432 35.51 7.38 -4.06
N ASP A 433 35.93 6.45 -4.90
CA ASP A 433 36.20 5.05 -4.52
C ASP A 433 37.67 4.93 -4.08
N ASP A 434 37.92 4.61 -2.79
CA ASP A 434 39.27 4.40 -2.26
C ASP A 434 39.78 2.95 -2.40
N GLY A 435 38.97 2.09 -3.05
CA GLY A 435 39.23 0.66 -3.20
C GLY A 435 38.54 -0.22 -2.16
N THR A 436 38.33 0.26 -0.94
CA THR A 436 37.65 -0.47 0.14
C THR A 436 36.24 0.04 0.38
N GLN A 437 36.00 1.31 0.24
CA GLN A 437 34.75 2.03 0.51
C GLN A 437 34.64 3.26 -0.37
N PHE A 438 33.48 3.91 -0.38
CA PHE A 438 33.31 5.22 -0.98
C PHE A 438 33.59 6.30 0.04
N VAL A 439 34.32 7.36 -0.33
CA VAL A 439 34.74 8.43 0.58
C VAL A 439 34.45 9.80 0.00
N CYS A 440 33.86 10.69 0.80
CA CYS A 440 33.76 12.10 0.46
C CYS A 440 34.96 12.85 1.08
N PRO A 441 35.91 13.37 0.30
CA PRO A 441 37.13 13.98 0.83
C PRO A 441 36.89 15.30 1.56
N ASN A 442 35.76 15.99 1.29
CA ASN A 442 35.48 17.30 1.89
C ASN A 442 35.30 17.24 3.41
N HIS A 443 34.66 16.19 3.95
CA HIS A 443 34.38 16.04 5.38
C HIS A 443 34.71 14.66 5.92
N GLY A 444 35.29 13.77 5.11
CA GLY A 444 35.70 12.41 5.52
C GLY A 444 34.55 11.43 5.73
N TYR A 445 33.35 11.70 5.18
CA TYR A 445 32.25 10.73 5.23
C TYR A 445 32.58 9.50 4.41
N GLN A 446 32.32 8.33 4.99
CA GLN A 446 32.61 7.01 4.42
C GLN A 446 31.30 6.27 4.16
N TYR A 447 31.18 5.60 3.01
CA TYR A 447 29.96 4.91 2.59
C TYR A 447 30.29 3.48 2.17
N ASP A 448 29.41 2.52 2.50
CA ASP A 448 29.57 1.14 2.05
C ASP A 448 29.36 0.98 0.55
N LYS A 449 29.96 -0.07 -0.03
CA LYS A 449 29.83 -0.40 -1.45
C LYS A 449 28.60 -1.24 -1.79
N ASP A 450 27.84 -1.69 -0.78
CA ASP A 450 26.69 -2.58 -0.98
C ASP A 450 25.37 -1.79 -1.14
N GLY A 451 25.32 -0.54 -0.73
CA GLY A 451 24.12 0.27 -0.81
C GLY A 451 24.31 1.76 -0.49
N GLY A 452 25.56 2.21 -0.33
CA GLY A 452 25.89 3.61 -0.11
C GLY A 452 25.50 4.17 1.27
N LYS A 453 25.32 3.32 2.29
CA LYS A 453 25.06 3.77 3.66
C LYS A 453 26.33 4.39 4.26
N CYS A 454 26.19 5.51 4.96
CA CYS A 454 27.30 6.13 5.66
C CYS A 454 27.76 5.24 6.84
N LEU A 455 29.08 5.03 6.94
CA LEU A 455 29.71 4.16 7.93
C LEU A 455 30.12 4.92 9.20
N ASN A 456 30.29 6.22 9.12
CA ASN A 456 30.79 7.06 10.21
C ASN A 456 29.86 8.22 10.60
N ALA A 457 28.61 8.21 10.12
CA ALA A 457 27.55 9.13 10.57
C ALA A 457 26.17 8.49 10.35
N ASP A 458 25.25 8.75 11.25
CA ASP A 458 23.88 8.27 11.15
C ASP A 458 23.04 9.11 10.18
N GLY A 459 22.07 8.47 9.53
CA GLY A 459 21.06 9.14 8.71
C GLY A 459 21.53 9.58 7.31
N LEU A 460 22.78 9.34 6.92
CA LEU A 460 23.29 9.66 5.60
C LEU A 460 23.41 8.42 4.73
N ARG A 461 22.94 8.53 3.47
CA ARG A 461 23.06 7.49 2.45
C ARG A 461 23.20 8.13 1.06
N MET A 462 24.07 7.57 0.22
CA MET A 462 24.16 7.93 -1.20
C MET A 462 22.83 7.61 -1.89
N LYS A 463 22.36 8.46 -2.80
CA LYS A 463 21.19 8.15 -3.64
C LYS A 463 21.47 6.91 -4.48
N SER A 464 20.52 5.97 -4.50
CA SER A 464 20.64 4.69 -5.18
C SER A 464 19.49 4.52 -6.19
N PHE A 465 19.79 3.94 -7.36
CA PHE A 465 18.83 3.70 -8.44
C PHE A 465 18.95 2.26 -8.93
N VAL A 466 17.83 1.61 -9.18
CA VAL A 466 17.80 0.24 -9.73
C VAL A 466 18.24 0.24 -11.17
N VAL A 467 19.03 -0.76 -11.53
CA VAL A 467 19.44 -1.02 -12.90
C VAL A 467 18.93 -2.40 -13.32
N ASN A 468 18.08 -2.42 -14.31
CA ASN A 468 17.51 -3.64 -14.87
C ASN A 468 18.43 -4.25 -15.92
N LEU A 469 18.64 -5.56 -15.87
CA LEU A 469 19.33 -6.31 -16.92
C LEU A 469 18.29 -6.83 -17.91
N LYS A 470 18.24 -6.26 -19.12
CA LYS A 470 17.35 -6.68 -20.21
C LYS A 470 18.18 -7.09 -21.43
N GLU A 471 18.02 -8.32 -21.89
CA GLU A 471 18.72 -8.86 -23.07
C GLU A 471 20.23 -8.61 -23.06
N GLY A 472 20.87 -8.72 -21.87
CA GLY A 472 22.29 -8.47 -21.69
C GLY A 472 22.71 -7.00 -21.63
N ARG A 473 21.76 -6.06 -21.60
CA ARG A 473 22.02 -4.62 -21.45
C ARG A 473 21.51 -4.12 -20.09
N LEU A 474 22.24 -3.18 -19.54
CA LEU A 474 21.94 -2.53 -18.25
C LEU A 474 21.14 -1.26 -18.49
N ILE A 475 19.89 -1.24 -18.07
CA ILE A 475 18.95 -0.13 -18.21
C ILE A 475 18.69 0.47 -16.83
N ALA A 476 19.10 1.72 -16.62
CA ALA A 476 18.82 2.46 -15.41
C ALA A 476 17.62 3.41 -15.59
N LEU A 477 16.85 3.59 -14.53
CA LEU A 477 15.89 4.67 -14.40
C LEU A 477 16.47 5.68 -13.41
N VAL A 478 16.96 6.80 -13.90
CA VAL A 478 17.62 7.83 -13.08
C VAL A 478 16.96 9.19 -13.27
N PRO A 479 16.91 10.02 -12.20
CA PRO A 479 16.50 11.40 -12.36
C PRO A 479 17.57 12.15 -13.15
N VAL A 480 17.13 12.77 -14.22
CA VAL A 480 18.00 13.66 -15.03
C VAL A 480 17.50 15.07 -14.81
N GLU A 481 18.39 15.99 -14.42
CA GLU A 481 18.04 17.40 -14.42
C GLU A 481 17.62 17.79 -15.85
N ASN A 482 16.35 18.17 -16.00
CA ASN A 482 15.86 18.54 -17.30
C ASN A 482 16.45 19.91 -17.68
N ALA A 483 17.36 19.90 -18.64
CA ALA A 483 18.01 21.12 -19.16
C ALA A 483 17.01 22.14 -19.75
N ASN A 484 15.76 21.71 -20.00
CA ASN A 484 14.69 22.56 -20.56
C ASN A 484 13.78 23.20 -19.51
N HIS A 485 13.84 22.76 -18.23
CA HIS A 485 13.05 23.39 -17.17
C HIS A 485 13.88 24.43 -16.41
N ALA A 486 13.44 25.69 -16.47
CA ALA A 486 13.98 26.78 -15.67
C ALA A 486 13.66 26.63 -14.15
N ALA A 487 13.06 25.51 -13.74
CA ALA A 487 12.63 25.25 -12.38
C ALA A 487 13.60 24.27 -11.70
N PRO A 488 14.36 24.71 -10.70
CA PRO A 488 15.21 23.82 -9.92
C PRO A 488 14.36 22.83 -9.11
N ALA A 489 14.81 21.58 -9.04
CA ALA A 489 14.23 20.57 -8.17
C ALA A 489 14.20 21.06 -6.71
N GLY A 490 13.15 20.64 -5.97
CA GLY A 490 12.95 21.02 -4.58
C GLY A 490 12.15 22.31 -4.36
N GLN A 491 11.78 23.04 -5.42
CA GLN A 491 10.88 24.18 -5.32
C GLN A 491 9.41 23.74 -5.45
N THR A 492 8.52 24.44 -4.74
CA THR A 492 7.09 24.27 -4.96
C THR A 492 6.65 24.92 -6.26
N VAL A 493 5.59 24.40 -6.86
CA VAL A 493 4.97 25.00 -8.05
C VAL A 493 4.60 26.47 -7.82
N GLN A 494 4.15 26.83 -6.60
CA GLN A 494 3.85 28.22 -6.26
C GLN A 494 5.11 29.09 -6.30
N GLN A 495 6.24 28.65 -5.72
CA GLN A 495 7.50 29.40 -5.77
C GLN A 495 7.98 29.62 -7.21
N ILE A 496 7.81 28.62 -8.06
CA ILE A 496 8.15 28.70 -9.48
C ILE A 496 7.23 29.69 -10.20
N ALA A 497 5.93 29.62 -9.95
CA ALA A 497 4.95 30.54 -10.51
C ALA A 497 5.26 31.99 -10.15
N ASP A 498 5.54 32.25 -8.86
CA ASP A 498 5.90 33.60 -8.34
C ASP A 498 7.18 34.12 -9.00
N ALA A 499 8.21 33.28 -9.11
CA ALA A 499 9.48 33.67 -9.76
C ALA A 499 9.31 33.98 -11.26
N GLN A 500 8.38 33.32 -11.94
CA GLN A 500 8.07 33.53 -13.36
C GLN A 500 7.01 34.61 -13.60
N GLY A 501 6.37 35.15 -12.56
CA GLY A 501 5.25 36.08 -12.69
C GLY A 501 4.03 35.45 -13.40
N LYS A 502 3.85 34.13 -13.28
CA LYS A 502 2.77 33.38 -13.91
C LYS A 502 1.70 32.98 -12.89
N HIS A 503 0.51 32.71 -13.38
CA HIS A 503 -0.51 32.02 -12.60
C HIS A 503 -0.05 30.58 -12.30
N VAL A 504 -0.30 30.08 -11.08
CA VAL A 504 0.17 28.75 -10.63
C VAL A 504 -0.29 27.61 -11.55
N ILE A 505 -1.53 27.69 -12.08
CA ILE A 505 -2.06 26.74 -13.06
C ILE A 505 -1.24 26.76 -14.36
N ASP A 506 -0.89 27.94 -14.86
CA ASP A 506 -0.06 28.03 -16.08
C ASP A 506 1.35 27.46 -15.80
N ALA A 507 1.93 27.75 -14.67
CA ALA A 507 3.26 27.26 -14.32
C ALA A 507 3.31 25.71 -14.28
N VAL A 508 2.35 25.06 -13.62
CA VAL A 508 2.31 23.59 -13.57
C VAL A 508 2.03 22.99 -14.95
N LEU A 509 1.06 23.54 -15.69
CA LEU A 509 0.70 22.97 -17.00
C LEU A 509 1.79 23.18 -18.06
N ASP A 510 2.53 24.30 -18.00
CA ASP A 510 3.67 24.51 -18.89
C ASP A 510 4.74 23.45 -18.64
N MET A 511 5.16 23.24 -17.39
CA MET A 511 6.14 22.21 -17.03
C MET A 511 5.71 20.82 -17.47
N VAL A 512 4.45 20.46 -17.15
CA VAL A 512 3.90 19.14 -17.47
C VAL A 512 3.84 18.91 -18.98
N VAL A 513 3.40 19.90 -19.75
CA VAL A 513 3.30 19.81 -21.23
C VAL A 513 4.67 19.76 -21.90
N GLU A 514 5.62 20.59 -21.46
CA GLU A 514 7.00 20.63 -21.97
C GLU A 514 7.70 19.29 -21.76
N ASP A 515 7.41 18.62 -20.64
CA ASP A 515 8.02 17.35 -20.26
C ASP A 515 7.17 16.12 -20.68
N ASP A 516 6.28 16.29 -21.62
CA ASP A 516 5.40 15.24 -22.15
C ASP A 516 4.64 14.48 -21.04
N LEU A 517 4.12 15.20 -20.06
CA LEU A 517 3.39 14.77 -18.86
C LEU A 517 4.24 13.97 -17.82
N ALA A 518 5.52 13.81 -18.04
CA ALA A 518 6.40 12.99 -17.22
C ALA A 518 7.11 13.78 -16.09
N THR A 519 6.80 15.07 -15.90
CA THR A 519 7.30 15.84 -14.75
C THR A 519 6.86 15.16 -13.46
N GLU A 520 7.82 14.87 -12.59
CA GLU A 520 7.57 14.22 -11.32
C GLU A 520 7.39 15.25 -10.20
N PHE A 521 6.38 15.03 -9.39
CA PHE A 521 6.04 15.88 -8.25
C PHE A 521 5.99 15.04 -6.97
N ILE A 522 6.44 15.64 -5.85
CA ILE A 522 6.13 15.15 -4.51
C ILE A 522 4.98 15.98 -3.96
N ALA A 523 3.96 15.29 -3.47
CA ALA A 523 2.91 15.84 -2.65
C ALA A 523 3.13 15.40 -1.20
N GLU A 524 3.55 16.29 -0.33
CA GLU A 524 3.67 16.01 1.10
C GLU A 524 2.29 15.97 1.75
N THR A 525 2.02 14.95 2.55
CA THR A 525 0.79 14.91 3.36
C THR A 525 0.97 15.77 4.60
N GLN A 526 0.47 17.00 4.56
CA GLN A 526 0.48 17.87 5.74
C GLN A 526 -0.31 17.24 6.89
N GLY A 527 0.27 17.28 8.08
CA GLY A 527 -0.44 16.93 9.31
C GLY A 527 -0.33 15.49 9.78
N ARG A 528 0.21 14.56 8.99
CA ARG A 528 0.46 13.18 9.42
C ARG A 528 1.83 12.97 10.09
N GLU A 529 2.68 13.98 10.10
CA GLU A 529 4.03 13.88 10.67
C GLU A 529 4.09 14.08 12.19
N ALA A 530 3.02 14.54 12.82
CA ALA A 530 2.98 14.73 14.25
C ALA A 530 2.61 13.41 14.95
N ALA A 531 3.60 12.76 15.54
CA ALA A 531 3.46 11.49 16.28
C ALA A 531 2.30 11.50 17.29
N GLN A 532 2.08 12.63 17.95
CA GLN A 532 0.99 12.80 18.91
C GLN A 532 -0.38 12.44 18.33
N TYR A 533 -0.73 12.94 17.15
CA TYR A 533 -2.06 12.71 16.55
C TYR A 533 -2.22 11.28 16.02
N THR A 534 -1.16 10.69 15.49
CA THR A 534 -1.18 9.28 15.11
C THR A 534 -1.30 8.38 16.33
N THR A 535 -0.64 8.73 17.44
CA THR A 535 -0.78 8.03 18.71
C THR A 535 -2.22 8.13 19.24
N GLU A 536 -2.86 9.29 19.21
CA GLU A 536 -4.27 9.46 19.59
C GLU A 536 -5.20 8.51 18.80
N VAL A 537 -4.94 8.33 17.49
CA VAL A 537 -5.70 7.37 16.67
C VAL A 537 -5.45 5.93 17.12
N LEU A 538 -4.19 5.58 17.42
CA LEU A 538 -3.81 4.22 17.81
C LEU A 538 -4.21 3.85 19.26
N ASP A 539 -4.37 4.82 20.15
CA ASP A 539 -4.76 4.55 21.56
C ASP A 539 -6.17 3.95 21.67
N SER A 540 -7.05 4.24 20.73
CA SER A 540 -8.41 3.72 20.76
C SER A 540 -8.47 2.24 20.35
N ASN A 541 -9.14 1.41 21.15
CA ASN A 541 -9.32 -0.01 20.90
C ASN A 541 -10.27 -0.34 19.73
N VAL A 542 -10.96 0.66 19.21
CA VAL A 542 -11.85 0.51 18.04
C VAL A 542 -11.19 0.90 16.73
N ILE A 543 -9.88 1.19 16.76
CA ILE A 543 -9.10 1.51 15.56
C ILE A 543 -8.11 0.38 15.27
N VAL A 544 -8.13 -0.10 14.03
CA VAL A 544 -7.14 -1.02 13.45
C VAL A 544 -6.08 -0.20 12.74
N ALA A 545 -4.80 -0.50 12.93
CA ALA A 545 -3.74 0.06 12.09
C ALA A 545 -3.83 -0.53 10.67
N GLY A 546 -3.59 0.27 9.66
CA GLY A 546 -3.66 -0.17 8.26
C GLY A 546 -4.36 0.85 7.39
N VAL A 547 -4.90 0.49 6.28
CA VAL A 547 -5.15 1.19 5.03
C VAL A 547 -3.83 1.33 4.31
N SER A 548 -3.28 0.18 3.92
CA SER A 548 -2.02 0.17 3.18
C SER A 548 -2.23 0.47 1.70
N ASP A 549 -3.42 0.15 1.16
CA ASP A 549 -3.68 0.10 -0.28
C ASP A 549 -2.61 -0.72 -1.02
N GLY A 550 -2.04 -1.74 -0.35
CA GLY A 550 -1.00 -2.57 -0.92
C GLY A 550 -1.47 -3.22 -2.21
N GLY A 551 -0.69 -3.11 -3.29
CA GLY A 551 -1.08 -3.58 -4.62
C GLY A 551 -1.79 -2.53 -5.48
N ALA A 552 -2.34 -1.48 -4.87
CA ALA A 552 -2.87 -0.32 -5.57
C ALA A 552 -1.84 0.82 -5.64
N HIS A 553 -2.12 1.78 -6.50
CA HIS A 553 -1.38 3.05 -6.59
C HIS A 553 0.13 2.88 -6.76
N VAL A 554 0.52 1.76 -7.37
CA VAL A 554 1.91 1.27 -7.42
C VAL A 554 2.91 2.25 -8.06
N LYS A 555 2.44 3.22 -8.83
CA LYS A 555 3.28 4.25 -9.47
C LYS A 555 3.50 5.49 -8.60
N PHE A 556 2.73 5.69 -7.53
CA PHE A 556 2.85 6.91 -6.72
C PHE A 556 2.78 6.69 -5.20
N LEU A 557 2.50 5.47 -4.73
CA LEU A 557 2.33 5.18 -3.32
C LEU A 557 3.10 3.93 -2.89
N THR A 558 3.73 4.01 -1.71
CA THR A 558 4.43 2.88 -1.07
C THR A 558 3.87 2.60 0.34
N ALA A 559 2.54 2.62 0.49
CA ALA A 559 1.91 2.58 1.81
C ALA A 559 2.04 1.24 2.57
N GLY A 560 2.36 0.15 1.89
CA GLY A 560 2.66 -1.14 2.52
C GLY A 560 3.81 -1.13 3.53
N ILE A 561 4.56 -0.03 3.62
CA ILE A 561 5.62 0.18 4.62
C ILE A 561 5.09 0.43 6.03
N TYR A 562 3.77 0.67 6.22
CA TYR A 562 3.19 1.18 7.46
C TYR A 562 3.56 0.39 8.73
N PRO A 563 3.72 -0.94 8.73
CA PRO A 563 4.10 -1.65 9.95
C PRO A 563 5.51 -1.27 10.42
N THR A 564 6.46 -1.24 9.49
CA THR A 564 7.84 -0.86 9.77
C THR A 564 7.94 0.61 10.16
N ASP A 565 7.21 1.51 9.48
CA ASP A 565 7.18 2.94 9.83
C ASP A 565 6.64 3.17 11.25
N MET A 566 5.58 2.46 11.64
CA MET A 566 5.03 2.52 12.98
C MET A 566 6.04 2.05 14.04
N LEU A 567 6.74 0.94 13.81
CA LEU A 567 7.76 0.40 14.74
C LEU A 567 8.95 1.35 14.88
N ILE A 568 9.42 1.92 13.78
CA ILE A 568 10.53 2.89 13.78
C ILE A 568 10.09 4.18 14.45
N TRP A 569 9.06 4.80 13.90
CA TRP A 569 8.67 6.16 14.27
C TRP A 569 8.05 6.25 15.65
N LEU A 570 6.96 5.49 15.91
CA LEU A 570 6.19 5.66 17.14
C LEU A 570 6.76 4.84 18.31
N VAL A 571 7.35 3.66 18.04
CA VAL A 571 7.86 2.79 19.10
C VAL A 571 9.31 3.13 19.44
N ARG A 572 10.21 3.10 18.45
CA ARG A 572 11.66 3.26 18.69
C ARG A 572 12.04 4.70 18.95
N ASP A 573 11.65 5.61 18.04
CA ASP A 573 12.17 6.98 18.00
C ASP A 573 11.38 7.92 18.92
N GLN A 574 10.05 7.98 18.77
CA GLN A 574 9.19 8.86 19.55
C GLN A 574 8.75 8.27 20.90
N LYS A 575 8.74 6.94 21.03
CA LYS A 575 8.34 6.20 22.24
C LYS A 575 6.94 6.56 22.75
N THR A 576 6.03 6.89 21.83
CA THR A 576 4.65 7.25 22.13
C THR A 576 3.73 6.04 22.14
N VAL A 577 4.13 4.93 21.49
CA VAL A 577 3.41 3.65 21.47
C VAL A 577 4.32 2.57 22.05
N THR A 578 3.78 1.71 22.92
CA THR A 578 4.54 0.56 23.44
C THR A 578 4.72 -0.50 22.35
N LEU A 579 5.74 -1.35 22.49
CA LEU A 579 5.96 -2.43 21.55
C LEU A 579 4.80 -3.44 21.58
N GLU A 580 4.25 -3.69 22.76
CA GLU A 580 3.08 -4.55 22.97
C GLU A 580 1.82 -4.02 22.28
N ASP A 581 1.56 -2.70 22.40
CA ASP A 581 0.44 -2.05 21.72
C ASP A 581 0.60 -2.06 20.21
N ALA A 582 1.82 -1.83 19.71
CA ALA A 582 2.11 -1.88 18.29
C ALA A 582 1.76 -3.25 17.68
N HIS A 583 2.24 -4.33 18.29
CA HIS A 583 1.93 -5.68 17.81
C HIS A 583 0.47 -6.09 17.99
N TYR A 584 -0.18 -5.60 19.05
CA TYR A 584 -1.62 -5.77 19.19
C TYR A 584 -2.38 -5.15 18.01
N LYS A 585 -1.99 -3.93 17.60
CA LYS A 585 -2.61 -3.18 16.51
C LYS A 585 -2.28 -3.73 15.12
N LEU A 586 -1.08 -4.25 14.93
CA LEU A 586 -0.61 -4.75 13.64
C LEU A 586 -0.99 -6.22 13.40
N SER A 587 -1.23 -7.00 14.46
CA SER A 587 -1.43 -8.45 14.33
C SER A 587 -2.72 -8.93 14.98
N TYR A 588 -2.87 -8.77 16.30
CA TYR A 588 -3.96 -9.39 17.05
C TYR A 588 -5.33 -8.80 16.71
N LEU A 589 -5.45 -7.47 16.79
CA LEU A 589 -6.74 -6.79 16.57
C LEU A 589 -7.24 -7.00 15.13
N PRO A 590 -6.44 -6.80 14.06
CA PRO A 590 -6.91 -7.08 12.71
C PRO A 590 -7.23 -8.56 12.49
N ALA A 591 -6.44 -9.50 13.03
CA ALA A 591 -6.77 -10.91 12.97
C ALA A 591 -8.10 -11.23 13.63
N HIS A 592 -8.35 -10.67 14.83
CA HIS A 592 -9.62 -10.86 15.55
C HIS A 592 -10.82 -10.32 14.75
N LEU A 593 -10.71 -9.14 14.17
CA LEU A 593 -11.77 -8.52 13.36
C LEU A 593 -11.98 -9.26 12.04
N GLY A 594 -10.92 -9.75 11.42
CA GLY A 594 -10.97 -10.62 10.24
C GLY A 594 -11.52 -12.02 10.50
N GLY A 595 -11.88 -12.33 11.76
CA GLY A 595 -12.47 -13.62 12.15
C GLY A 595 -11.46 -14.75 12.34
N PHE A 596 -10.15 -14.47 12.33
CA PHE A 596 -9.12 -15.48 12.58
C PHE A 596 -9.14 -15.91 14.05
N LYS A 597 -9.25 -17.20 14.29
CA LYS A 597 -9.27 -17.79 15.64
C LYS A 597 -7.89 -18.23 16.10
N ASP A 598 -6.97 -18.42 15.18
CA ASP A 598 -5.69 -19.10 15.38
C ASP A 598 -4.47 -18.25 15.00
N ARG A 599 -4.65 -17.02 14.48
CA ARG A 599 -3.57 -16.13 14.01
C ARG A 599 -3.50 -14.82 14.80
N GLY A 600 -2.47 -14.03 14.54
CA GLY A 600 -2.28 -12.71 15.17
C GLY A 600 -1.69 -12.76 16.58
N ALA A 601 -1.38 -13.95 17.11
CA ALA A 601 -0.76 -14.11 18.41
C ALA A 601 0.25 -15.26 18.44
N ILE A 602 1.32 -15.12 19.22
CA ILE A 602 2.26 -16.20 19.55
C ILE A 602 1.65 -17.08 20.64
N LYS A 603 1.13 -18.23 20.25
CA LYS A 603 0.57 -19.25 21.17
C LYS A 603 0.80 -20.65 20.64
N GLU A 604 0.92 -21.64 21.53
CA GLU A 604 1.04 -23.05 21.11
C GLU A 604 -0.16 -23.51 20.28
N GLN A 605 0.09 -24.31 19.27
CA GLN A 605 -0.84 -24.82 18.26
C GLN A 605 -1.32 -23.80 17.21
N ALA A 606 -0.95 -22.51 17.33
CA ALA A 606 -1.20 -21.53 16.27
C ALA A 606 -0.28 -21.79 15.07
N PRO A 607 -0.71 -21.45 13.84
CA PRO A 607 0.19 -21.37 12.71
C PRO A 607 1.38 -20.45 13.02
N ALA A 608 2.56 -20.86 12.58
CA ALA A 608 3.77 -20.10 12.85
C ALA A 608 3.96 -18.99 11.79
N ASP A 609 3.11 -17.97 11.87
CA ASP A 609 3.27 -16.71 11.16
C ASP A 609 4.02 -15.76 12.10
N ILE A 610 5.32 -15.58 11.88
CA ILE A 610 6.22 -14.94 12.83
C ILE A 610 7.14 -13.96 12.12
N VAL A 611 7.38 -12.81 12.74
CA VAL A 611 8.46 -11.88 12.38
C VAL A 611 9.54 -11.89 13.45
N VAL A 612 10.80 -11.96 13.03
CA VAL A 612 11.97 -11.86 13.88
C VAL A 612 12.82 -10.70 13.39
N TYR A 613 13.02 -9.70 14.24
CA TYR A 613 13.69 -8.47 13.81
C TYR A 613 14.48 -7.79 14.95
N ASP A 614 15.50 -7.05 14.56
CA ASP A 614 16.26 -6.15 15.45
C ASP A 614 15.65 -4.75 15.38
N LEU A 615 14.93 -4.33 16.43
CA LEU A 615 14.26 -3.03 16.48
C LEU A 615 15.23 -1.85 16.28
N ALA A 616 16.47 -1.98 16.77
CA ALA A 616 17.47 -0.91 16.63
C ALA A 616 17.97 -0.78 15.18
N LYS A 617 17.95 -1.87 14.41
CA LYS A 617 18.41 -1.91 13.01
C LYS A 617 17.28 -1.77 11.99
N LEU A 618 16.02 -1.74 12.42
CA LEU A 618 14.91 -1.51 11.49
C LEU A 618 15.13 -0.20 10.73
N GLU A 619 15.06 -0.29 9.42
CA GLU A 619 15.23 0.84 8.49
C GLU A 619 14.26 0.68 7.32
N ILE A 620 13.63 1.78 6.90
CA ILE A 620 12.93 1.86 5.61
C ILE A 620 13.93 2.43 4.61
N LEU A 621 14.18 1.69 3.54
CA LEU A 621 15.09 2.13 2.49
C LEU A 621 14.44 3.22 1.64
N PRO A 622 15.21 4.02 0.89
CA PRO A 622 14.65 4.99 -0.06
C PRO A 622 13.68 4.35 -1.04
N SER A 623 12.66 5.11 -1.47
CA SER A 623 11.78 4.71 -2.57
C SER A 623 12.58 4.59 -3.86
N GLU A 624 12.32 3.55 -4.63
CA GLU A 624 12.98 3.25 -5.90
C GLU A 624 11.95 2.86 -6.96
N VAL A 625 12.29 3.07 -8.21
CA VAL A 625 11.49 2.60 -9.34
C VAL A 625 12.06 1.27 -9.84
N ALA A 626 11.19 0.26 -9.95
CA ALA A 626 11.50 -1.05 -10.48
C ALA A 626 10.60 -1.34 -11.69
N GLU A 627 11.18 -1.93 -12.74
CA GLU A 627 10.45 -2.42 -13.91
C GLU A 627 10.24 -3.94 -13.75
N ASP A 628 9.51 -4.35 -12.75
CA ASP A 628 9.30 -5.74 -12.36
C ASP A 628 7.85 -6.20 -12.51
N LEU A 629 6.97 -5.33 -13.01
CA LEU A 629 5.59 -5.71 -13.33
C LEU A 629 5.50 -6.40 -14.69
N PRO A 630 4.55 -7.35 -14.88
CA PRO A 630 4.25 -7.93 -16.18
C PRO A 630 3.96 -6.87 -17.24
N GLY A 631 4.14 -7.23 -18.52
CA GLY A 631 3.92 -6.29 -19.62
C GLY A 631 5.02 -5.22 -19.79
N GLY A 632 6.09 -5.27 -18.98
CA GLY A 632 7.16 -4.28 -18.98
C GLY A 632 6.81 -2.99 -18.23
N GLU A 633 5.80 -3.04 -17.40
CA GLU A 633 5.37 -1.93 -16.55
C GLU A 633 6.27 -1.75 -15.33
N TRP A 634 6.28 -0.55 -14.80
CA TRP A 634 7.08 -0.16 -13.66
C TRP A 634 6.22 0.15 -12.43
N ARG A 635 6.83 0.04 -11.26
CA ARG A 635 6.26 0.46 -9.98
C ARG A 635 7.30 1.12 -9.10
N ARG A 636 6.83 1.80 -8.05
CA ARG A 636 7.69 2.19 -6.93
C ARG A 636 7.79 1.06 -5.94
N ILE A 637 9.00 0.80 -5.49
CA ILE A 637 9.28 -0.14 -4.41
C ILE A 637 9.98 0.58 -3.26
N GLN A 638 9.77 0.07 -2.06
CA GLN A 638 10.45 0.57 -0.86
C GLN A 638 10.68 -0.61 0.07
N LYS A 639 11.92 -1.07 0.14
CA LYS A 639 12.31 -2.22 0.96
C LYS A 639 12.60 -1.81 2.40
N SER A 640 12.71 -2.78 3.29
CA SER A 640 13.16 -2.60 4.67
C SER A 640 14.46 -3.34 4.95
N LYS A 641 15.13 -2.98 6.06
CA LYS A 641 16.20 -3.74 6.70
C LYS A 641 15.87 -3.97 8.17
N GLY A 642 16.48 -4.99 8.76
CA GLY A 642 16.36 -5.31 10.17
C GLY A 642 15.35 -6.41 10.48
N TYR A 643 14.62 -6.94 9.48
CA TYR A 643 13.94 -8.23 9.59
C TYR A 643 14.90 -9.34 9.21
N ASP A 644 15.33 -10.13 10.19
CA ASP A 644 16.22 -11.27 9.93
C ASP A 644 15.44 -12.45 9.36
N TRP A 645 14.24 -12.71 9.90
CA TRP A 645 13.36 -13.76 9.38
C TRP A 645 11.88 -13.35 9.42
N ILE A 646 11.18 -13.67 8.34
CA ILE A 646 9.72 -13.63 8.27
C ILE A 646 9.27 -15.04 7.94
N LEU A 647 8.40 -15.61 8.76
CA LEU A 647 7.87 -16.96 8.60
C LEU A 647 6.36 -16.89 8.34
N VAL A 648 5.90 -17.71 7.40
CA VAL A 648 4.49 -17.93 7.12
C VAL A 648 4.20 -19.42 7.22
N ASN A 649 3.19 -19.80 8.00
CA ASN A 649 2.84 -21.21 8.22
C ASN A 649 4.07 -22.08 8.55
N GLY A 650 5.04 -21.55 9.30
CA GLY A 650 6.22 -22.26 9.78
C GLY A 650 7.40 -22.36 8.81
N GLU A 651 7.30 -21.82 7.62
CA GLU A 651 8.41 -21.75 6.66
C GLU A 651 8.92 -20.31 6.54
N ILE A 652 10.23 -20.15 6.38
CA ILE A 652 10.86 -18.85 6.22
C ILE A 652 10.63 -18.36 4.79
N THR A 653 9.85 -17.29 4.64
CA THR A 653 9.57 -16.66 3.35
C THR A 653 10.55 -15.57 3.00
N PHE A 654 11.06 -14.86 4.01
CA PHE A 654 12.15 -13.88 3.85
C PHE A 654 13.25 -14.13 4.87
N GLU A 655 14.48 -14.00 4.42
CA GLU A 655 15.68 -14.04 5.25
C GLU A 655 16.57 -12.83 4.93
N ASN A 656 16.86 -11.99 5.94
CA ASN A 656 17.60 -10.73 5.78
C ASN A 656 17.03 -9.80 4.69
N GLY A 657 15.70 -9.74 4.60
CA GLY A 657 14.99 -8.91 3.62
C GLY A 657 14.85 -9.53 2.22
N GLU A 658 15.44 -10.71 1.96
CA GLU A 658 15.38 -11.37 0.66
C GLU A 658 14.40 -12.56 0.67
N PRO A 659 13.63 -12.77 -0.42
CA PRO A 659 12.74 -13.91 -0.53
C PRO A 659 13.53 -15.22 -0.63
N THR A 660 13.11 -16.25 0.10
CA THR A 660 13.78 -17.56 0.11
C THR A 660 13.35 -18.49 -1.01
N GLY A 661 12.26 -18.17 -1.70
CA GLY A 661 11.59 -19.06 -2.64
C GLY A 661 10.52 -19.96 -2.01
N ALA A 662 10.39 -19.99 -0.68
CA ALA A 662 9.32 -20.73 0.00
C ALA A 662 7.95 -20.04 -0.21
N LEU A 663 6.93 -20.83 -0.54
CA LEU A 663 5.57 -20.35 -0.85
C LEU A 663 4.51 -21.08 -0.01
N PRO A 664 4.59 -21.04 1.34
CA PRO A 664 3.71 -21.78 2.24
C PRO A 664 2.36 -21.11 2.49
N GLY A 665 2.14 -19.94 1.89
CA GLY A 665 0.93 -19.15 2.09
C GLY A 665 -0.34 -19.88 1.66
N LYS A 666 -1.44 -19.61 2.36
CA LYS A 666 -2.73 -20.30 2.17
C LYS A 666 -3.84 -19.29 1.90
N PHE A 667 -4.86 -19.75 1.19
CA PHE A 667 -6.15 -19.07 1.18
C PHE A 667 -6.89 -19.41 2.49
N LEU A 668 -7.27 -18.37 3.24
CA LEU A 668 -7.92 -18.49 4.55
C LEU A 668 -9.44 -18.36 4.38
N ARG A 669 -10.13 -19.49 4.43
CA ARG A 669 -11.59 -19.52 4.23
C ARG A 669 -12.31 -18.83 5.38
N ASN A 670 -13.17 -17.86 5.08
CA ASN A 670 -13.97 -17.10 6.07
C ASN A 670 -13.12 -16.51 7.22
N GLY A 671 -11.85 -16.17 6.94
CA GLY A 671 -10.91 -15.78 7.99
C GLY A 671 -10.46 -16.94 8.90
N ARG A 672 -10.83 -18.16 8.61
CA ARG A 672 -10.41 -19.37 9.37
C ARG A 672 -9.18 -19.99 8.71
N GLY A 673 -8.19 -20.31 9.53
CA GLY A 673 -6.95 -20.97 9.10
C GLY A 673 -7.13 -22.45 8.78
#